data_e00e6c1b1d38a3f51e9102686d6eea78
#
_entry.id   e00e6c1b1d38a3f51e9102686d6eea78
#
_cell.length_a   1.000
_cell.length_b   1.000
_cell.length_c   1.000
_cell.angle_alpha   90.00
_cell.angle_beta   90.00
_cell.angle_gamma   90.00
#
_symmetry.space_group_name_H-M   'P 1'
#
loop_
_entity.id
_entity.type
_entity.pdbx_description
1 polymer ?
#
loop_
_entity_poly.entity_id
_entity_poly.type
_entity_poly.pdbx_seq_one_letter_code
_entity_poly.pdbx_strand_id
1 'polypeptide(L)'
;MGLIDTLLGNSSESRLKKLRPYVARINALEPEMQKMSDEELRGQTVRFRELLNRGQTLDDLMCEAFATVREAAVRTVGMRHFDVQLLGGMVLHQGRIAEMKTGEGKTLVATLPAYLNALAGKGVHIVTVNDYLARRDAQWMGKIHRFLGLKVGCIVHGLDSGERREAYGADITYGTNNEFGFDYLRDNMVVYKEQMVQRELSYAIIDEVDSILIDEARTPLIISGAGQESSDMYEKADRFVQKLRRGADLVQQSKTEQLMGEELPEDGDYQCDIKKRTVQLTQEGIKKAEQYFGVATLSDAENTELNHYIYQALRARALFVRDKDYVVQNGQVIIVDEFTGRLMIGRRFNEGLHQALEAKEGVKVERENQTLATITFQNYFRMFDKLAGMTGTAKTEESEFMDIYDLDVVEIPTNRPMIREDCNDAVYTTEEGKFRAVVREIEQVHATGQPLLVGTISVERSEYLSALLKRRGIRHEVLNAKYHEKEAEIVAQAGKLNQVTIATNMAGRGTDILLGGNPDFLARRALRQEGLDESLIEEATGHAETDDAEVLAARSRYQTLYSGFKAETDREHDEVVKLGGLHIIGTERHESRRIDNQLRGRAGRQGDPGSTRFYVSLEDELMRRFGADRISGLMERLNPDDDMPIEAKIVTKQIENAQKRVEANNFEIRKNVLRYDDVMNKQREIIYGQRRRVLMGENVRGSILDMLHTTLDAMIDSYANAHATAADWDLKALSNEVSDLLFVPRQTAFPETALEGLSHDALKKRVHSFADDCYQKKEQEITSEGGDMREVERVVLLRTVDSHWMEHIDAMDELKQGIGLRAYAQRDPVNAYTAEGFDMFDAMVEAIREETARTIFRVSVKKRPVRREQLAKPTDTPAEGGNKPVRKDPRAQIGRNDPCPCGSGKKYKNCCGKGK
;
A
#
# COMPACT_ATOMS: atom_id res chain seq x y z
N MET A 1 18.83 7.34 25.19
CA MET A 1 18.51 6.31 26.18
C MET A 1 18.78 6.89 27.55
N GLY A 2 17.74 7.08 28.33
CA GLY A 2 17.86 7.59 29.70
C GLY A 2 18.36 6.49 30.64
N LEU A 3 19.14 6.86 31.64
CA LEU A 3 19.55 5.98 32.75
C LEU A 3 18.35 5.22 33.39
N ILE A 4 17.17 5.75 33.28
CA ILE A 4 15.90 5.18 33.75
C ILE A 4 15.48 3.94 32.95
N ASP A 5 15.66 3.90 31.64
CA ASP A 5 15.32 2.74 30.80
C ASP A 5 16.23 1.54 31.07
N THR A 6 17.49 1.82 31.40
CA THR A 6 18.47 0.78 31.81
C THR A 6 18.14 0.21 33.16
N LEU A 7 17.63 1.02 34.11
CA LEU A 7 17.22 0.62 35.44
C LEU A 7 15.92 -0.16 35.51
N LEU A 8 14.99 0.12 34.57
CA LEU A 8 13.67 -0.55 34.48
C LEU A 8 13.70 -1.87 33.68
N GLY A 9 14.87 -2.30 33.18
CA GLY A 9 15.00 -3.57 32.44
C GLY A 9 14.34 -3.55 31.04
N ASN A 10 14.03 -2.37 30.49
CA ASN A 10 13.42 -2.18 29.17
C ASN A 10 14.43 -2.12 28.02
N SER A 11 15.73 -2.31 28.25
CA SER A 11 16.73 -2.34 27.17
C SER A 11 16.61 -3.62 26.34
N SER A 12 16.88 -3.52 25.03
CA SER A 12 16.90 -4.69 24.11
C SER A 12 17.76 -5.82 24.69
N GLU A 13 18.90 -5.50 25.30
CA GLU A 13 19.78 -6.49 25.91
C GLU A 13 19.15 -7.22 27.10
N SER A 14 18.39 -6.53 27.95
CA SER A 14 17.68 -7.16 29.08
C SER A 14 16.62 -8.15 28.58
N ARG A 15 15.93 -7.80 27.47
CA ARG A 15 14.94 -8.67 26.84
C ARG A 15 15.60 -9.90 26.22
N LEU A 16 16.67 -9.71 25.46
CA LEU A 16 17.44 -10.81 24.86
C LEU A 16 18.04 -11.74 25.88
N LYS A 17 18.49 -11.23 27.04
CA LYS A 17 19.00 -12.06 28.13
C LYS A 17 17.97 -13.07 28.62
N LYS A 18 16.67 -12.72 28.61
CA LYS A 18 15.58 -13.65 28.95
C LYS A 18 15.34 -14.73 27.89
N LEU A 19 15.70 -14.44 26.62
CA LEU A 19 15.52 -15.38 25.52
C LEU A 19 16.70 -16.34 25.29
N ARG A 20 17.92 -15.96 25.71
CA ARG A 20 19.12 -16.80 25.54
C ARG A 20 18.99 -18.23 26.11
N PRO A 21 18.33 -18.50 27.27
CA PRO A 21 18.12 -19.87 27.71
C PRO A 21 17.35 -20.76 26.74
N TYR A 22 16.39 -20.18 25.99
CA TYR A 22 15.63 -20.91 24.97
C TYR A 22 16.51 -21.28 23.77
N VAL A 23 17.44 -20.41 23.37
CA VAL A 23 18.46 -20.74 22.35
C VAL A 23 19.27 -21.94 22.75
N ALA A 24 19.74 -21.99 24.00
CA ALA A 24 20.49 -23.15 24.52
C ALA A 24 19.65 -24.44 24.49
N ARG A 25 18.34 -24.38 24.78
CA ARG A 25 17.42 -25.52 24.68
C ARG A 25 17.26 -25.98 23.24
N ILE A 26 17.07 -25.04 22.27
CA ILE A 26 16.98 -25.38 20.86
C ILE A 26 18.25 -26.04 20.36
N ASN A 27 19.41 -25.51 20.74
CA ASN A 27 20.71 -26.10 20.38
C ASN A 27 20.88 -27.51 20.99
N ALA A 28 20.35 -27.78 22.18
CA ALA A 28 20.41 -29.13 22.80
C ALA A 28 19.51 -30.15 22.07
N LEU A 29 18.42 -29.69 21.41
CA LEU A 29 17.51 -30.54 20.61
C LEU A 29 18.05 -30.86 19.22
N GLU A 30 19.01 -30.08 18.70
CA GLU A 30 19.51 -30.21 17.33
C GLU A 30 20.05 -31.63 17.02
N PRO A 31 20.87 -32.32 17.86
CA PRO A 31 21.33 -33.66 17.57
C PRO A 31 20.21 -34.70 17.47
N GLU A 32 19.07 -34.47 18.16
CA GLU A 32 17.89 -35.34 18.07
C GLU A 32 17.20 -35.14 16.75
N MET A 33 16.96 -33.89 16.33
CA MET A 33 16.35 -33.58 15.04
C MET A 33 17.17 -34.11 13.85
N GLN A 34 18.50 -34.02 13.93
CA GLN A 34 19.42 -34.54 12.91
C GLN A 34 19.31 -36.06 12.70
N LYS A 35 18.95 -36.81 13.75
CA LYS A 35 18.82 -38.28 13.67
C LYS A 35 17.48 -38.71 13.08
N MET A 36 16.49 -37.86 13.05
CA MET A 36 15.17 -38.17 12.49
C MET A 36 15.23 -38.34 10.98
N SER A 37 14.50 -39.33 10.49
CA SER A 37 14.22 -39.44 9.05
C SER A 37 13.35 -38.28 8.57
N ASP A 38 13.27 -38.07 7.25
CA ASP A 38 12.42 -37.03 6.67
C ASP A 38 10.94 -37.23 7.04
N GLU A 39 10.48 -38.49 7.11
CA GLU A 39 9.09 -38.79 7.50
C GLU A 39 8.84 -38.48 8.98
N GLU A 40 9.79 -38.79 9.86
CA GLU A 40 9.70 -38.48 11.30
C GLU A 40 9.72 -36.96 11.54
N LEU A 41 10.55 -36.21 10.78
CA LEU A 41 10.63 -34.76 10.88
C LEU A 41 9.32 -34.10 10.39
N ARG A 42 8.74 -34.57 9.27
CA ARG A 42 7.41 -34.17 8.79
C ARG A 42 6.32 -34.50 9.82
N GLY A 43 6.41 -35.67 10.46
CA GLY A 43 5.49 -36.14 11.49
C GLY A 43 5.42 -35.22 12.71
N GLN A 44 6.46 -34.39 12.98
CA GLN A 44 6.44 -33.42 14.08
C GLN A 44 5.29 -32.41 13.96
N THR A 45 4.93 -32.00 12.75
CA THR A 45 3.81 -31.08 12.51
C THR A 45 2.49 -31.65 13.03
N VAL A 46 2.22 -32.93 12.75
CA VAL A 46 1.00 -33.61 13.22
C VAL A 46 1.04 -33.75 14.74
N ARG A 47 2.18 -34.15 15.30
CA ARG A 47 2.40 -34.25 16.74
C ARG A 47 2.16 -32.90 17.45
N PHE A 48 2.69 -31.82 16.94
CA PHE A 48 2.49 -30.49 17.54
C PHE A 48 1.03 -30.04 17.50
N ARG A 49 0.31 -30.26 16.39
CA ARG A 49 -1.12 -30.00 16.31
C ARG A 49 -1.94 -30.84 17.32
N GLU A 50 -1.57 -32.09 17.53
CA GLU A 50 -2.20 -32.92 18.58
C GLU A 50 -1.94 -32.38 19.99
N LEU A 51 -0.71 -31.92 20.27
CA LEU A 51 -0.36 -31.33 21.57
C LEU A 51 -1.13 -30.02 21.83
N LEU A 52 -1.28 -29.17 20.81
CA LEU A 52 -2.14 -27.98 20.88
C LEU A 52 -3.60 -28.35 21.18
N ASN A 53 -4.13 -29.37 20.51
CA ASN A 53 -5.48 -29.87 20.78
C ASN A 53 -5.65 -30.46 22.19
N ARG A 54 -4.57 -30.87 22.83
CA ARG A 54 -4.54 -31.34 24.23
C ARG A 54 -4.34 -30.21 25.23
N GLY A 55 -4.27 -28.95 24.78
CA GLY A 55 -4.20 -27.74 25.62
C GLY A 55 -2.79 -27.19 25.90
N GLN A 56 -1.75 -27.67 25.20
CA GLN A 56 -0.45 -27.00 25.21
C GLN A 56 -0.54 -25.67 24.43
N THR A 57 0.29 -24.73 24.80
CA THR A 57 0.38 -23.42 24.13
C THR A 57 1.47 -23.43 23.06
N LEU A 58 1.42 -22.43 22.14
CA LEU A 58 2.49 -22.24 21.16
C LEU A 58 3.84 -21.98 21.82
N ASP A 59 3.86 -21.28 22.96
CA ASP A 59 5.08 -21.02 23.73
C ASP A 59 5.72 -22.29 24.29
N ASP A 60 4.90 -23.26 24.72
CA ASP A 60 5.40 -24.54 25.20
C ASP A 60 6.12 -25.34 24.10
N LEU A 61 5.61 -25.24 22.86
CA LEU A 61 6.12 -25.94 21.69
C LEU A 61 7.27 -25.21 20.99
N MET A 62 7.52 -23.95 21.32
CA MET A 62 8.42 -23.06 20.58
C MET A 62 9.82 -23.67 20.38
N CYS A 63 10.43 -24.24 21.40
CA CYS A 63 11.78 -24.77 21.28
C CYS A 63 11.86 -25.98 20.33
N GLU A 64 10.92 -26.91 20.44
CA GLU A 64 10.89 -28.09 19.58
C GLU A 64 10.54 -27.71 18.14
N ALA A 65 9.57 -26.81 17.94
CA ALA A 65 9.18 -26.32 16.63
C ALA A 65 10.33 -25.58 15.92
N PHE A 66 11.07 -24.72 16.65
CA PHE A 66 12.22 -24.02 16.10
C PHE A 66 13.37 -24.97 15.73
N ALA A 67 13.62 -25.98 16.56
CA ALA A 67 14.62 -27.03 16.26
C ALA A 67 14.22 -27.80 14.98
N THR A 68 12.93 -28.16 14.84
CA THR A 68 12.38 -28.84 13.67
C THR A 68 12.54 -27.99 12.41
N VAL A 69 12.18 -26.68 12.45
CA VAL A 69 12.36 -25.76 11.31
C VAL A 69 13.82 -25.59 10.94
N ARG A 70 14.70 -25.48 11.93
CA ARG A 70 16.14 -25.35 11.72
C ARG A 70 16.71 -26.52 10.93
N GLU A 71 16.36 -27.77 11.32
CA GLU A 71 16.80 -28.96 10.63
C GLU A 71 16.16 -29.08 9.23
N ALA A 72 14.88 -28.76 9.10
CA ALA A 72 14.19 -28.72 7.81
C ALA A 72 14.84 -27.70 6.85
N ALA A 73 15.27 -26.54 7.36
CA ALA A 73 15.98 -25.55 6.56
C ALA A 73 17.34 -26.05 6.05
N VAL A 74 18.08 -26.78 6.87
CA VAL A 74 19.34 -27.42 6.44
C VAL A 74 19.09 -28.42 5.31
N ARG A 75 18.08 -29.28 5.44
CA ARG A 75 17.78 -30.34 4.46
C ARG A 75 17.23 -29.79 3.14
N THR A 76 16.45 -28.72 3.19
CA THR A 76 15.71 -28.22 2.01
C THR A 76 16.41 -27.08 1.27
N VAL A 77 16.99 -26.13 2.01
CA VAL A 77 17.62 -24.93 1.44
C VAL A 77 19.12 -24.83 1.76
N GLY A 78 19.68 -25.78 2.50
CA GLY A 78 21.10 -25.79 2.85
C GLY A 78 21.52 -24.72 3.87
N MET A 79 20.57 -24.12 4.59
CA MET A 79 20.82 -23.02 5.52
C MET A 79 20.46 -23.40 6.94
N ARG A 80 21.43 -23.27 7.84
CA ARG A 80 21.22 -23.45 9.29
C ARG A 80 20.99 -22.08 9.95
N HIS A 81 19.91 -21.92 10.67
CA HIS A 81 19.67 -20.70 11.44
C HIS A 81 20.77 -20.47 12.49
N PHE A 82 21.31 -19.27 12.54
CA PHE A 82 22.22 -18.83 13.57
C PHE A 82 21.50 -18.57 14.89
N ASP A 83 22.24 -18.57 16.01
CA ASP A 83 21.67 -18.32 17.33
C ASP A 83 21.01 -16.94 17.44
N VAL A 84 21.58 -15.91 16.80
CA VAL A 84 20.97 -14.58 16.70
C VAL A 84 19.67 -14.58 15.90
N GLN A 85 19.56 -15.45 14.88
CA GLN A 85 18.35 -15.60 14.10
C GLN A 85 17.23 -16.30 14.89
N LEU A 86 17.57 -17.23 15.78
CA LEU A 86 16.61 -17.81 16.72
C LEU A 86 16.03 -16.74 17.67
N LEU A 87 16.89 -15.83 18.17
CA LEU A 87 16.43 -14.69 18.97
C LEU A 87 15.47 -13.80 18.20
N GLY A 88 15.79 -13.48 16.93
CA GLY A 88 14.91 -12.73 16.05
C GLY A 88 13.55 -13.41 15.87
N GLY A 89 13.53 -14.71 15.60
CA GLY A 89 12.31 -15.50 15.48
C GLY A 89 11.45 -15.50 16.73
N MET A 90 12.05 -15.56 17.92
CA MET A 90 11.34 -15.47 19.20
C MET A 90 10.72 -14.07 19.41
N VAL A 91 11.45 -13.00 19.05
CA VAL A 91 10.95 -11.63 19.14
C VAL A 91 9.74 -11.45 18.22
N LEU A 92 9.80 -11.94 16.99
CA LEU A 92 8.67 -11.94 16.06
C LEU A 92 7.48 -12.75 16.61
N HIS A 93 7.73 -13.93 17.19
CA HIS A 93 6.66 -14.72 17.79
C HIS A 93 5.95 -13.99 18.94
N GLN A 94 6.67 -13.13 19.68
CA GLN A 94 6.11 -12.31 20.75
C GLN A 94 5.27 -11.10 20.24
N GLY A 95 5.09 -10.93 18.94
CA GLY A 95 4.37 -9.76 18.39
C GLY A 95 5.16 -8.46 18.53
N ARG A 96 6.46 -8.48 18.19
CA ARG A 96 7.37 -7.33 18.32
C ARG A 96 8.13 -7.10 17.05
N ILE A 97 8.83 -5.97 16.96
CA ILE A 97 9.73 -5.69 15.85
C ILE A 97 11.14 -6.20 16.16
N ALA A 98 11.65 -7.10 15.31
CA ALA A 98 13.04 -7.54 15.36
C ALA A 98 13.87 -6.62 14.44
N GLU A 99 14.68 -5.72 15.04
CA GLU A 99 15.65 -4.98 14.24
C GLU A 99 16.88 -5.84 14.02
N MET A 100 17.02 -6.35 12.79
CA MET A 100 18.18 -7.11 12.34
C MET A 100 18.86 -6.37 11.22
N LYS A 101 20.16 -6.15 11.31
CA LYS A 101 20.90 -5.42 10.26
C LYS A 101 20.72 -6.08 8.90
N THR A 102 20.84 -5.28 7.85
CA THR A 102 20.70 -5.77 6.48
C THR A 102 21.75 -6.87 6.20
N GLY A 103 21.34 -7.95 5.53
CA GLY A 103 22.22 -9.10 5.28
C GLY A 103 22.25 -10.16 6.40
N GLU A 104 21.56 -9.98 7.53
CA GLU A 104 21.48 -10.97 8.62
C GLU A 104 20.46 -12.10 8.41
N GLY A 105 19.86 -12.20 7.21
CA GLY A 105 18.97 -13.29 6.81
C GLY A 105 17.57 -13.24 7.43
N LYS A 106 16.97 -12.04 7.50
CA LYS A 106 15.60 -11.83 8.01
C LYS A 106 14.57 -12.76 7.37
N THR A 107 14.64 -12.98 6.06
CA THR A 107 13.74 -13.87 5.33
C THR A 107 13.74 -15.30 5.90
N LEU A 108 14.92 -15.82 6.26
CA LEU A 108 15.04 -17.13 6.89
C LEU A 108 14.50 -17.12 8.32
N VAL A 109 14.73 -16.02 9.07
CA VAL A 109 14.22 -15.86 10.44
C VAL A 109 12.70 -15.93 10.49
N ALA A 110 11.99 -15.32 9.53
CA ALA A 110 10.54 -15.34 9.47
C ALA A 110 9.95 -16.75 9.39
N THR A 111 10.69 -17.75 8.90
CA THR A 111 10.22 -19.12 8.80
C THR A 111 9.94 -19.77 10.17
N LEU A 112 10.67 -19.37 11.19
CA LEU A 112 10.55 -19.89 12.55
C LEU A 112 9.18 -19.56 13.19
N PRO A 113 8.84 -18.27 13.37
CA PRO A 113 7.53 -17.89 13.92
C PRO A 113 6.38 -18.20 12.98
N ALA A 114 6.59 -18.15 11.64
CA ALA A 114 5.57 -18.51 10.67
C ALA A 114 5.12 -19.96 10.83
N TYR A 115 6.06 -20.91 10.90
CA TYR A 115 5.75 -22.31 11.15
C TYR A 115 5.03 -22.51 12.46
N LEU A 116 5.56 -21.98 13.56
CA LEU A 116 5.00 -22.14 14.90
C LEU A 116 3.55 -21.66 14.98
N ASN A 117 3.26 -20.46 14.45
CA ASN A 117 1.91 -19.90 14.50
C ASN A 117 0.96 -20.56 13.50
N ALA A 118 1.45 -21.08 12.37
CA ALA A 118 0.66 -21.83 11.40
C ALA A 118 0.11 -23.17 11.98
N LEU A 119 0.75 -23.72 13.01
CA LEU A 119 0.25 -24.93 13.71
C LEU A 119 -1.15 -24.74 14.29
N ALA A 120 -1.51 -23.50 14.66
CA ALA A 120 -2.84 -23.17 15.18
C ALA A 120 -3.97 -23.27 14.11
N GLY A 121 -3.63 -23.41 12.83
CA GLY A 121 -4.60 -23.54 11.73
C GLY A 121 -5.35 -22.26 11.35
N LYS A 122 -5.05 -21.12 11.99
CA LYS A 122 -5.71 -19.82 11.73
C LYS A 122 -5.13 -19.05 10.55
N GLY A 123 -3.95 -19.46 10.04
CA GLY A 123 -3.22 -18.81 8.96
C GLY A 123 -2.26 -17.71 9.42
N VAL A 124 -1.14 -17.66 8.71
CA VAL A 124 -0.09 -16.67 8.91
C VAL A 124 0.13 -15.90 7.63
N HIS A 125 0.18 -14.58 7.71
CA HIS A 125 0.49 -13.70 6.59
C HIS A 125 1.92 -13.22 6.70
N ILE A 126 2.70 -13.35 5.61
CA ILE A 126 4.04 -12.76 5.48
C ILE A 126 3.95 -11.67 4.43
N VAL A 127 4.10 -10.42 4.90
CA VAL A 127 3.85 -9.22 4.11
C VAL A 127 5.16 -8.68 3.59
N THR A 128 5.23 -8.43 2.28
CA THR A 128 6.40 -7.85 1.61
C THR A 128 6.01 -6.59 0.83
N VAL A 129 7.01 -5.83 0.39
CA VAL A 129 6.82 -4.55 -0.30
C VAL A 129 6.52 -4.68 -1.80
N ASN A 130 6.71 -5.85 -2.42
CA ASN A 130 6.46 -6.05 -3.85
C ASN A 130 6.25 -7.51 -4.24
N ASP A 131 5.68 -7.74 -5.42
CA ASP A 131 5.34 -9.07 -5.97
C ASP A 131 6.56 -9.95 -6.20
N TYR A 132 7.70 -9.37 -6.60
CA TYR A 132 8.93 -10.11 -6.81
C TYR A 132 9.41 -10.78 -5.52
N LEU A 133 9.47 -10.03 -4.42
CA LEU A 133 9.86 -10.57 -3.12
C LEU A 133 8.83 -11.58 -2.62
N ALA A 134 7.54 -11.31 -2.76
CA ALA A 134 6.49 -12.23 -2.36
C ALA A 134 6.62 -13.59 -3.06
N ARG A 135 6.80 -13.61 -4.38
CA ARG A 135 7.00 -14.84 -5.17
C ARG A 135 8.30 -15.55 -4.81
N ARG A 136 9.41 -14.80 -4.77
CA ARG A 136 10.73 -15.36 -4.42
C ARG A 136 10.70 -16.06 -3.06
N ASP A 137 10.18 -15.38 -2.05
CA ASP A 137 10.21 -15.86 -0.67
C ASP A 137 9.19 -17.01 -0.47
N ALA A 138 8.01 -16.95 -1.08
CA ALA A 138 7.05 -18.05 -1.08
C ALA A 138 7.59 -19.31 -1.74
N GLN A 139 8.38 -19.17 -2.81
CA GLN A 139 9.03 -20.31 -3.48
C GLN A 139 10.20 -20.84 -2.68
N TRP A 140 11.10 -19.96 -2.24
CA TRP A 140 12.35 -20.34 -1.60
C TRP A 140 12.14 -20.83 -0.15
N MET A 141 11.57 -20.01 0.70
CA MET A 141 11.27 -20.37 2.11
C MET A 141 10.11 -21.35 2.20
N GLY A 142 9.17 -21.28 1.26
CA GLY A 142 8.08 -22.22 1.16
C GLY A 142 8.50 -23.69 1.06
N LYS A 143 9.73 -24.01 0.60
CA LYS A 143 10.27 -25.37 0.66
C LYS A 143 10.32 -25.93 2.07
N ILE A 144 10.78 -25.12 3.02
CA ILE A 144 10.87 -25.51 4.43
C ILE A 144 9.47 -25.88 4.94
N HIS A 145 8.50 -25.02 4.67
CA HIS A 145 7.13 -25.21 5.14
C HIS A 145 6.44 -26.39 4.47
N ARG A 146 6.58 -26.54 3.14
CA ARG A 146 6.01 -27.67 2.40
C ARG A 146 6.68 -28.98 2.81
N PHE A 147 7.99 -29.01 3.04
CA PHE A 147 8.68 -30.17 3.58
C PHE A 147 8.10 -30.61 4.91
N LEU A 148 7.73 -29.66 5.78
CA LEU A 148 7.08 -29.93 7.08
C LEU A 148 5.56 -30.20 6.95
N GLY A 149 5.01 -30.28 5.74
CA GLY A 149 3.61 -30.63 5.50
C GLY A 149 2.62 -29.46 5.59
N LEU A 150 3.09 -28.20 5.57
CA LEU A 150 2.26 -27.02 5.52
C LEU A 150 2.01 -26.56 4.09
N LYS A 151 0.83 -25.99 3.83
CA LYS A 151 0.48 -25.35 2.56
C LYS A 151 0.98 -23.92 2.56
N VAL A 152 1.52 -23.49 1.41
CA VAL A 152 2.04 -22.12 1.20
C VAL A 152 1.35 -21.52 -0.01
N GLY A 153 0.67 -20.38 0.21
CA GLY A 153 0.06 -19.54 -0.82
C GLY A 153 0.88 -18.27 -1.09
N CYS A 154 0.60 -17.63 -2.23
CA CYS A 154 1.22 -16.36 -2.60
C CYS A 154 0.18 -15.46 -3.26
N ILE A 155 -0.01 -14.24 -2.71
CA ILE A 155 -0.92 -13.22 -3.22
C ILE A 155 -0.10 -12.13 -3.90
N VAL A 156 -0.32 -11.98 -5.19
CA VAL A 156 0.33 -11.00 -6.06
C VAL A 156 -0.67 -10.42 -7.04
N HIS A 157 -0.27 -9.37 -7.74
CA HIS A 157 -1.13 -8.76 -8.75
C HIS A 157 -1.51 -9.75 -9.87
N GLY A 158 -2.75 -9.63 -10.38
CA GLY A 158 -3.23 -10.39 -11.54
C GLY A 158 -3.87 -11.74 -11.24
N LEU A 159 -3.91 -12.20 -9.98
CA LEU A 159 -4.61 -13.42 -9.60
C LEU A 159 -6.13 -13.26 -9.65
N ASP A 160 -6.83 -14.31 -10.09
CA ASP A 160 -8.27 -14.37 -10.01
C ASP A 160 -8.80 -14.68 -8.60
N SER A 161 -10.12 -14.55 -8.38
CA SER A 161 -10.74 -14.78 -7.06
C SER A 161 -10.64 -16.23 -6.58
N GLY A 162 -10.53 -17.20 -7.48
CA GLY A 162 -10.36 -18.63 -7.17
C GLY A 162 -8.96 -18.90 -6.65
N GLU A 163 -7.95 -18.42 -7.37
CA GLU A 163 -6.53 -18.51 -7.02
C GLU A 163 -6.25 -17.79 -5.70
N ARG A 164 -6.83 -16.60 -5.50
CA ARG A 164 -6.71 -15.85 -4.22
C ARG A 164 -7.28 -16.64 -3.06
N ARG A 165 -8.47 -17.25 -3.21
CA ARG A 165 -9.12 -18.05 -2.17
C ARG A 165 -8.31 -19.27 -1.81
N GLU A 166 -7.70 -19.94 -2.79
CA GLU A 166 -6.79 -21.06 -2.55
C GLU A 166 -5.54 -20.61 -1.78
N ALA A 167 -4.94 -19.48 -2.19
CA ALA A 167 -3.76 -18.92 -1.54
C ALA A 167 -4.03 -18.50 -0.08
N TYR A 168 -5.16 -17.82 0.20
CA TYR A 168 -5.56 -17.49 1.58
C TYR A 168 -5.97 -18.73 2.39
N GLY A 169 -6.44 -19.80 1.73
CA GLY A 169 -6.71 -21.09 2.36
C GLY A 169 -5.47 -21.86 2.81
N ALA A 170 -4.27 -21.45 2.41
CA ALA A 170 -3.01 -22.05 2.83
C ALA A 170 -2.69 -21.76 4.31
N ASP A 171 -1.80 -22.56 4.92
CA ASP A 171 -1.36 -22.36 6.31
C ASP A 171 -0.52 -21.09 6.46
N ILE A 172 0.27 -20.75 5.43
CA ILE A 172 1.11 -19.56 5.36
C ILE A 172 0.87 -18.91 4.00
N THR A 173 0.56 -17.60 4.02
CA THR A 173 0.30 -16.83 2.81
C THR A 173 1.29 -15.67 2.71
N TYR A 174 2.14 -15.70 1.69
CA TYR A 174 2.99 -14.57 1.31
C TYR A 174 2.20 -13.61 0.43
N GLY A 175 2.50 -12.32 0.51
CA GLY A 175 1.86 -11.35 -0.39
C GLY A 175 2.34 -9.93 -0.16
N THR A 176 1.90 -9.01 -1.02
CA THR A 176 2.22 -7.59 -0.88
C THR A 176 1.23 -6.90 0.04
N ASN A 177 1.71 -5.87 0.75
CA ASN A 177 0.90 -5.03 1.62
C ASN A 177 -0.34 -4.47 0.90
N ASN A 178 -0.17 -4.01 -0.33
CA ASN A 178 -1.25 -3.44 -1.16
C ASN A 178 -2.33 -4.49 -1.49
N GLU A 179 -1.94 -5.66 -1.97
CA GLU A 179 -2.89 -6.70 -2.39
C GLU A 179 -3.70 -7.22 -1.19
N PHE A 180 -3.06 -7.41 -0.03
CA PHE A 180 -3.77 -7.79 1.19
C PHE A 180 -4.82 -6.75 1.61
N GLY A 181 -4.47 -5.47 1.58
CA GLY A 181 -5.40 -4.41 1.92
C GLY A 181 -6.51 -4.22 0.86
N PHE A 182 -6.19 -4.34 -0.43
CA PHE A 182 -7.22 -4.30 -1.48
C PHE A 182 -8.16 -5.50 -1.42
N ASP A 183 -7.67 -6.69 -1.10
CA ASP A 183 -8.53 -7.87 -0.92
C ASP A 183 -9.47 -7.70 0.27
N TYR A 184 -9.00 -7.10 1.37
CA TYR A 184 -9.87 -6.73 2.48
C TYR A 184 -10.99 -5.79 2.06
N LEU A 185 -10.68 -4.75 1.29
CA LEU A 185 -11.69 -3.82 0.79
C LEU A 185 -12.67 -4.54 -0.16
N ARG A 186 -12.16 -5.37 -1.10
CA ARG A 186 -12.99 -6.15 -2.03
C ARG A 186 -13.93 -7.09 -1.29
N ASP A 187 -13.48 -7.79 -0.27
CA ASP A 187 -14.30 -8.71 0.54
C ASP A 187 -15.43 -8.00 1.27
N ASN A 188 -15.23 -6.71 1.61
CA ASN A 188 -16.27 -5.90 2.21
C ASN A 188 -17.24 -5.25 1.20
N MET A 189 -17.10 -5.53 -0.09
CA MET A 189 -17.99 -5.07 -1.16
C MET A 189 -18.77 -6.21 -1.84
N VAL A 190 -18.45 -7.50 -1.53
CA VAL A 190 -19.13 -8.64 -2.14
C VAL A 190 -20.52 -8.86 -1.56
N VAL A 191 -21.42 -9.39 -2.39
CA VAL A 191 -22.82 -9.67 -2.00
C VAL A 191 -23.03 -11.13 -1.57
N TYR A 192 -22.11 -12.03 -1.94
CA TYR A 192 -22.19 -13.47 -1.63
C TYR A 192 -20.94 -13.92 -0.87
N LYS A 193 -21.14 -14.75 0.16
CA LYS A 193 -20.06 -15.32 0.99
C LYS A 193 -19.01 -16.05 0.16
N GLU A 194 -19.44 -16.76 -0.87
CA GLU A 194 -18.56 -17.52 -1.77
C GLU A 194 -17.62 -16.63 -2.59
N GLN A 195 -17.89 -15.33 -2.64
CA GLN A 195 -17.04 -14.35 -3.32
C GLN A 195 -15.90 -13.86 -2.44
N MET A 196 -16.01 -13.99 -1.12
CA MET A 196 -14.94 -13.63 -0.19
C MET A 196 -13.70 -14.48 -0.44
N VAL A 197 -12.53 -13.87 -0.33
CA VAL A 197 -11.25 -14.54 -0.53
C VAL A 197 -10.44 -14.66 0.75
N GLN A 198 -10.48 -13.62 1.63
CA GLN A 198 -9.76 -13.64 2.89
C GLN A 198 -10.49 -14.43 3.97
N ARG A 199 -9.71 -14.90 4.92
CA ARG A 199 -10.18 -15.47 6.18
C ARG A 199 -9.84 -14.53 7.35
N GLU A 200 -9.86 -15.03 8.58
CA GLU A 200 -9.55 -14.24 9.78
C GLU A 200 -8.10 -13.72 9.75
N LEU A 201 -7.92 -12.47 10.22
CA LEU A 201 -6.62 -11.80 10.31
C LEU A 201 -5.93 -12.15 11.63
N SER A 202 -5.33 -13.35 11.72
CA SER A 202 -4.78 -13.86 12.97
C SER A 202 -3.36 -13.37 13.25
N TYR A 203 -2.41 -13.62 12.34
CA TYR A 203 -1.02 -13.24 12.55
C TYR A 203 -0.37 -12.71 11.28
N ALA A 204 0.26 -11.54 11.37
CA ALA A 204 1.07 -10.99 10.29
C ALA A 204 2.52 -10.76 10.72
N ILE A 205 3.45 -11.12 9.84
CA ILE A 205 4.86 -10.78 9.92
C ILE A 205 5.16 -9.82 8.75
N ILE A 206 5.53 -8.59 9.08
CA ILE A 206 5.81 -7.57 8.07
C ILE A 206 7.31 -7.50 7.83
N ASP A 207 7.76 -7.84 6.61
CA ASP A 207 9.14 -7.62 6.19
C ASP A 207 9.31 -6.17 5.76
N GLU A 208 10.45 -5.57 6.11
CA GLU A 208 10.71 -4.15 5.94
C GLU A 208 9.59 -3.28 6.55
N VAL A 209 9.27 -3.56 7.82
CA VAL A 209 8.14 -2.97 8.55
C VAL A 209 8.14 -1.45 8.58
N ASP A 210 9.30 -0.82 8.57
CA ASP A 210 9.48 0.62 8.51
C ASP A 210 9.07 1.23 7.15
N SER A 211 9.23 0.48 6.05
CA SER A 211 8.70 0.92 4.76
C SER A 211 7.18 0.88 4.73
N ILE A 212 6.61 -0.24 5.15
CA ILE A 212 5.18 -0.49 5.02
C ILE A 212 4.37 0.35 6.02
N LEU A 213 4.79 0.35 7.29
CA LEU A 213 4.01 0.99 8.36
C LEU A 213 4.32 2.47 8.58
N ILE A 214 5.42 3.00 7.99
CA ILE A 214 5.79 4.41 8.13
C ILE A 214 5.81 5.13 6.79
N ASP A 215 6.62 4.67 5.81
CA ASP A 215 6.77 5.38 4.54
C ASP A 215 5.50 5.30 3.67
N GLU A 216 5.00 4.10 3.43
CA GLU A 216 3.81 3.87 2.61
C GLU A 216 2.51 4.20 3.34
N ALA A 217 2.55 4.28 4.69
CA ALA A 217 1.39 4.56 5.52
C ALA A 217 0.94 6.04 5.52
N ARG A 218 1.41 6.85 4.59
CA ARG A 218 0.98 8.25 4.39
C ARG A 218 -0.29 8.36 3.55
N THR A 219 -0.53 7.40 2.67
CA THR A 219 -1.69 7.38 1.78
C THR A 219 -2.56 6.17 2.07
N PRO A 220 -3.88 6.32 2.14
CA PRO A 220 -4.79 5.19 2.29
C PRO A 220 -4.83 4.34 1.03
N LEU A 221 -5.28 3.11 1.16
CA LEU A 221 -5.73 2.27 0.07
C LEU A 221 -7.14 2.68 -0.32
N ILE A 222 -7.38 2.91 -1.60
CA ILE A 222 -8.66 3.38 -2.12
C ILE A 222 -9.07 2.48 -3.28
N ILE A 223 -10.30 1.98 -3.24
CA ILE A 223 -10.98 1.41 -4.40
C ILE A 223 -11.90 2.49 -4.94
N SER A 224 -11.69 2.86 -6.20
CA SER A 224 -12.52 3.85 -6.88
C SER A 224 -13.38 3.19 -7.97
N GLY A 225 -14.58 3.72 -8.15
CA GLY A 225 -15.46 3.42 -9.28
C GLY A 225 -15.58 4.58 -10.25
N ALA A 226 -16.27 4.37 -11.37
CA ALA A 226 -16.58 5.43 -12.29
C ALA A 226 -17.58 6.41 -11.64
N GLY A 227 -17.11 7.61 -11.37
CA GLY A 227 -17.93 8.72 -10.88
C GLY A 227 -18.63 9.50 -12.01
N GLN A 228 -19.00 10.73 -11.72
CA GLN A 228 -19.64 11.64 -12.65
C GLN A 228 -18.75 11.93 -13.87
N GLU A 229 -19.32 12.43 -14.95
CA GLU A 229 -18.55 12.79 -16.14
C GLU A 229 -17.53 13.88 -15.79
N SER A 230 -16.29 13.73 -16.32
CA SER A 230 -15.26 14.77 -16.12
C SER A 230 -15.76 16.08 -16.70
N SER A 231 -15.74 17.13 -15.88
CA SER A 231 -16.14 18.44 -16.38
C SER A 231 -14.99 19.04 -17.20
N ASP A 232 -15.33 19.73 -18.32
CA ASP A 232 -14.37 20.56 -19.08
C ASP A 232 -13.73 21.67 -18.23
N MET A 233 -14.12 21.74 -16.95
CA MET A 233 -13.65 22.76 -16.01
C MET A 233 -12.19 22.59 -15.64
N TYR A 234 -11.64 21.36 -15.59
CA TYR A 234 -10.21 21.16 -15.37
C TYR A 234 -9.35 21.81 -16.46
N GLU A 235 -9.75 21.64 -17.73
CA GLU A 235 -9.03 22.30 -18.83
C GLU A 235 -9.20 23.83 -18.81
N LYS A 236 -10.38 24.32 -18.42
CA LYS A 236 -10.63 25.78 -18.32
C LYS A 236 -9.82 26.38 -17.16
N ALA A 237 -9.79 25.69 -16.01
CA ALA A 237 -9.01 26.10 -14.86
C ALA A 237 -7.51 26.09 -15.16
N ASP A 238 -7.00 25.08 -15.87
CA ASP A 238 -5.61 25.03 -16.28
C ASP A 238 -5.24 26.17 -17.23
N ARG A 239 -6.10 26.47 -18.25
CA ARG A 239 -5.90 27.61 -19.16
C ARG A 239 -5.95 28.96 -18.44
N PHE A 240 -6.71 29.08 -17.36
CA PHE A 240 -6.74 30.26 -16.51
C PHE A 240 -5.43 30.39 -15.73
N VAL A 241 -5.03 29.34 -15.03
CA VAL A 241 -3.81 29.33 -14.19
C VAL A 241 -2.54 29.63 -15.00
N GLN A 242 -2.47 29.18 -16.26
CA GLN A 242 -1.37 29.53 -17.17
C GLN A 242 -1.14 31.03 -17.35
N LYS A 243 -2.19 31.84 -17.16
CA LYS A 243 -2.13 33.30 -17.34
C LYS A 243 -1.74 34.05 -16.06
N LEU A 244 -1.70 33.34 -14.93
CA LEU A 244 -1.39 33.94 -13.63
C LEU A 244 0.12 34.09 -13.44
N ARG A 245 0.52 35.15 -12.79
CA ARG A 245 1.90 35.44 -12.40
C ARG A 245 2.16 34.89 -10.99
N ARG A 246 3.18 34.05 -10.86
CA ARG A 246 3.68 33.61 -9.55
C ARG A 246 4.33 34.79 -8.82
N GLY A 247 3.93 35.01 -7.57
CA GLY A 247 4.57 35.93 -6.65
C GLY A 247 5.78 35.29 -5.95
N ALA A 248 6.40 36.05 -5.05
CA ALA A 248 7.47 35.56 -4.20
C ALA A 248 6.98 34.44 -3.28
N ASP A 249 7.85 33.46 -3.02
CA ASP A 249 7.52 32.35 -2.13
C ASP A 249 7.32 32.89 -0.69
N LEU A 250 6.31 32.33 -0.01
CA LEU A 250 5.99 32.71 1.37
C LEU A 250 7.13 32.23 2.29
N VAL A 251 7.83 33.19 2.88
CA VAL A 251 8.86 32.95 3.91
C VAL A 251 8.17 33.01 5.28
N GLN A 252 8.42 32.01 6.12
CA GLN A 252 7.87 32.04 7.49
C GLN A 252 8.37 33.26 8.24
N GLN A 253 7.44 34.11 8.68
CA GLN A 253 7.73 35.18 9.61
C GLN A 253 8.31 34.63 10.92
N SER A 254 9.27 35.34 11.49
CA SER A 254 9.74 35.05 12.84
C SER A 254 8.59 35.25 13.85
N LYS A 255 8.63 34.55 14.99
CA LYS A 255 7.61 34.73 16.06
C LYS A 255 7.45 36.22 16.48
N THR A 256 8.48 37.01 16.29
CA THR A 256 8.50 38.45 16.61
C THR A 256 7.73 39.25 15.57
N GLU A 257 7.85 38.96 14.30
CA GLU A 257 7.11 39.61 13.20
C GLU A 257 5.62 39.25 13.22
N GLN A 258 5.27 37.99 13.55
CA GLN A 258 3.87 37.59 13.78
C GLN A 258 3.23 38.31 14.96
N LEU A 259 3.99 38.58 16.03
CA LEU A 259 3.51 39.35 17.20
C LEU A 259 3.37 40.86 16.92
N MET A 260 4.07 41.37 15.91
CA MET A 260 3.98 42.79 15.48
C MET A 260 2.85 43.04 14.48
N GLY A 261 2.17 41.99 13.99
CA GLY A 261 1.03 42.13 13.09
C GLY A 261 1.42 42.61 11.68
N GLU A 262 2.68 42.44 11.27
CA GLU A 262 3.11 42.76 9.91
C GLU A 262 2.55 41.73 8.94
N GLU A 263 1.58 42.10 8.11
CA GLU A 263 1.10 41.29 6.99
C GLU A 263 2.19 41.24 5.91
N LEU A 264 2.50 40.04 5.42
CA LEU A 264 3.40 39.86 4.29
C LEU A 264 2.80 40.56 3.07
N PRO A 265 3.57 41.36 2.34
CA PRO A 265 3.08 42.00 1.13
C PRO A 265 2.66 40.93 0.11
N GLU A 266 1.40 40.97 -0.34
CA GLU A 266 0.93 40.16 -1.45
C GLU A 266 1.71 40.55 -2.72
N ASP A 267 2.39 39.59 -3.34
CA ASP A 267 3.06 39.78 -4.63
C ASP A 267 2.54 38.75 -5.62
N GLY A 268 2.32 39.17 -6.85
CA GLY A 268 1.81 38.32 -7.92
C GLY A 268 0.33 37.97 -7.78
N ASP A 269 -0.12 37.00 -8.56
CA ASP A 269 -1.51 36.56 -8.61
C ASP A 269 -1.75 35.35 -7.68
N TYR A 270 -0.66 34.61 -7.38
CA TYR A 270 -0.66 33.52 -6.41
C TYR A 270 0.70 33.38 -5.76
N GLN A 271 0.72 32.87 -4.54
CA GLN A 271 1.94 32.63 -3.76
C GLN A 271 2.01 31.16 -3.32
N CYS A 272 3.25 30.65 -3.20
CA CYS A 272 3.52 29.26 -2.79
C CYS A 272 4.24 29.25 -1.45
N ASP A 273 3.81 28.37 -0.54
CA ASP A 273 4.61 27.97 0.62
C ASP A 273 5.28 26.63 0.30
N ILE A 274 6.56 26.69 -0.07
CA ILE A 274 7.32 25.49 -0.44
C ILE A 274 7.47 24.54 0.76
N LYS A 275 7.55 25.09 1.98
CA LYS A 275 7.72 24.28 3.20
C LYS A 275 6.47 23.47 3.53
N LYS A 276 5.29 24.07 3.36
CA LYS A 276 4.00 23.45 3.61
C LYS A 276 3.43 22.75 2.38
N ARG A 277 4.06 22.90 1.21
CA ARG A 277 3.51 22.42 -0.08
C ARG A 277 2.08 22.93 -0.34
N THR A 278 1.81 24.18 -0.03
CA THR A 278 0.52 24.83 -0.26
C THR A 278 0.65 25.98 -1.25
N VAL A 279 -0.44 26.28 -1.94
CA VAL A 279 -0.56 27.38 -2.88
C VAL A 279 -1.85 28.15 -2.58
N GLN A 280 -1.81 29.47 -2.69
CA GLN A 280 -2.98 30.31 -2.48
C GLN A 280 -3.04 31.45 -3.47
N LEU A 281 -4.25 31.83 -3.90
CA LEU A 281 -4.48 33.04 -4.69
C LEU A 281 -4.32 34.26 -3.81
N THR A 282 -3.74 35.34 -4.37
CA THR A 282 -3.78 36.68 -3.80
C THR A 282 -5.12 37.37 -4.10
N GLN A 283 -5.38 38.50 -3.46
CA GLN A 283 -6.56 39.31 -3.77
C GLN A 283 -6.64 39.68 -5.27
N GLU A 284 -5.51 39.93 -5.94
CA GLU A 284 -5.46 40.17 -7.37
C GLU A 284 -5.79 38.91 -8.18
N GLY A 285 -5.30 37.77 -7.74
CA GLY A 285 -5.60 36.48 -8.36
C GLY A 285 -7.09 36.12 -8.28
N ILE A 286 -7.71 36.35 -7.12
CA ILE A 286 -9.16 36.15 -6.90
C ILE A 286 -9.98 37.03 -7.86
N LYS A 287 -9.69 38.34 -7.95
CA LYS A 287 -10.36 39.25 -8.87
C LYS A 287 -10.24 38.81 -10.35
N LYS A 288 -9.05 38.30 -10.74
CA LYS A 288 -8.85 37.77 -12.09
C LYS A 288 -9.65 36.49 -12.33
N ALA A 289 -9.78 35.63 -11.31
CA ALA A 289 -10.59 34.42 -11.39
C ALA A 289 -12.08 34.75 -11.55
N GLU A 290 -12.61 35.67 -10.73
CA GLU A 290 -13.99 36.19 -10.80
C GLU A 290 -14.32 36.77 -12.18
N GLN A 291 -13.42 37.59 -12.73
CA GLN A 291 -13.58 38.16 -14.08
C GLN A 291 -13.50 37.09 -15.18
N TYR A 292 -12.60 36.11 -15.07
CA TYR A 292 -12.41 35.11 -16.10
C TYR A 292 -13.57 34.11 -16.18
N PHE A 293 -14.10 33.71 -15.02
CA PHE A 293 -15.21 32.77 -14.93
C PHE A 293 -16.60 33.45 -14.89
N GLY A 294 -16.65 34.77 -14.73
CA GLY A 294 -17.89 35.55 -14.73
C GLY A 294 -18.73 35.38 -13.48
N VAL A 295 -18.09 35.09 -12.34
CA VAL A 295 -18.74 34.94 -11.02
C VAL A 295 -18.61 36.23 -10.22
N ALA A 296 -19.56 36.53 -9.35
CA ALA A 296 -19.57 37.75 -8.55
C ALA A 296 -18.55 37.68 -7.41
N THR A 297 -18.46 36.52 -6.74
CA THR A 297 -17.56 36.28 -5.61
C THR A 297 -17.14 34.84 -5.64
N LEU A 298 -15.83 34.57 -5.66
CA LEU A 298 -15.29 33.21 -5.70
C LEU A 298 -15.53 32.45 -4.39
N SER A 299 -15.68 33.17 -3.28
CA SER A 299 -15.88 32.59 -1.93
C SER A 299 -17.33 32.21 -1.62
N ASP A 300 -18.28 32.47 -2.49
CA ASP A 300 -19.67 32.07 -2.29
C ASP A 300 -19.82 30.55 -2.30
N ALA A 301 -20.77 30.02 -1.52
CA ALA A 301 -21.01 28.57 -1.41
C ALA A 301 -21.36 27.92 -2.78
N GLU A 302 -22.00 28.66 -3.68
CA GLU A 302 -22.32 28.19 -5.01
C GLU A 302 -21.08 28.02 -5.91
N ASN A 303 -19.96 28.70 -5.61
CA ASN A 303 -18.72 28.68 -6.38
C ASN A 303 -17.62 27.80 -5.75
N THR A 304 -17.94 27.02 -4.72
CA THR A 304 -16.99 26.14 -4.02
C THR A 304 -16.32 25.15 -4.96
N GLU A 305 -17.09 24.54 -5.85
CA GLU A 305 -16.59 23.60 -6.86
C GLU A 305 -15.64 24.28 -7.85
N LEU A 306 -15.97 25.48 -8.33
CA LEU A 306 -15.09 26.27 -9.19
C LEU A 306 -13.77 26.60 -8.50
N ASN A 307 -13.84 27.01 -7.25
CA ASN A 307 -12.66 27.31 -6.44
C ASN A 307 -11.77 26.07 -6.28
N HIS A 308 -12.38 24.90 -6.10
CA HIS A 308 -11.67 23.63 -6.04
C HIS A 308 -10.91 23.34 -7.35
N TYR A 309 -11.53 23.47 -8.52
CA TYR A 309 -10.84 23.28 -9.82
C TYR A 309 -9.65 24.22 -10.00
N ILE A 310 -9.82 25.51 -9.64
CA ILE A 310 -8.73 26.49 -9.73
C ILE A 310 -7.59 26.12 -8.78
N TYR A 311 -7.90 25.72 -7.56
CA TYR A 311 -6.92 25.33 -6.56
C TYR A 311 -6.12 24.08 -6.98
N GLN A 312 -6.79 23.06 -7.52
CA GLN A 312 -6.10 21.86 -8.01
C GLN A 312 -5.23 22.17 -9.25
N ALA A 313 -5.68 23.00 -10.15
CA ALA A 313 -4.87 23.45 -11.30
C ALA A 313 -3.62 24.23 -10.86
N LEU A 314 -3.76 25.09 -9.83
CA LEU A 314 -2.62 25.80 -9.21
C LEU A 314 -1.64 24.82 -8.57
N ARG A 315 -2.12 23.85 -7.78
CA ARG A 315 -1.28 22.81 -7.17
C ARG A 315 -0.53 22.02 -8.23
N ALA A 316 -1.22 21.54 -9.26
CA ALA A 316 -0.63 20.79 -10.36
C ALA A 316 0.51 21.53 -11.04
N ARG A 317 0.38 22.84 -11.24
CA ARG A 317 1.40 23.64 -11.93
C ARG A 317 2.51 24.13 -11.03
N ALA A 318 2.19 24.52 -9.80
CA ALA A 318 3.14 25.17 -8.91
C ALA A 318 3.96 24.18 -8.08
N LEU A 319 3.41 23.01 -7.72
CA LEU A 319 3.99 22.10 -6.75
C LEU A 319 4.40 20.75 -7.33
N PHE A 320 3.84 20.31 -8.46
CA PHE A 320 4.11 19.00 -9.05
C PHE A 320 4.97 19.13 -10.31
N VAL A 321 6.08 18.41 -10.33
CA VAL A 321 7.10 18.48 -11.40
C VAL A 321 7.11 17.15 -12.16
N ARG A 322 7.03 17.23 -13.48
CA ARG A 322 7.17 16.07 -14.37
C ARG A 322 8.53 15.41 -14.21
N ASP A 323 8.59 14.10 -14.35
CA ASP A 323 9.76 13.24 -14.17
C ASP A 323 10.34 13.20 -12.73
N LYS A 324 9.67 13.89 -11.79
CA LYS A 324 9.95 13.82 -10.35
C LYS A 324 8.76 13.23 -9.59
N ASP A 325 7.61 13.89 -9.66
CA ASP A 325 6.40 13.49 -8.92
C ASP A 325 5.48 12.59 -9.77
N TYR A 326 5.58 12.68 -11.08
CA TYR A 326 4.85 11.85 -12.05
C TYR A 326 5.56 11.79 -13.40
N VAL A 327 5.25 10.76 -14.19
CA VAL A 327 5.69 10.63 -15.59
C VAL A 327 4.48 10.52 -16.53
N VAL A 328 4.69 10.84 -17.81
CA VAL A 328 3.66 10.65 -18.84
C VAL A 328 4.12 9.53 -19.78
N GLN A 329 3.39 8.42 -19.77
CA GLN A 329 3.63 7.27 -20.65
C GLN A 329 2.33 6.83 -21.34
N ASN A 330 2.40 6.53 -22.61
CA ASN A 330 1.25 6.05 -23.41
C ASN A 330 0.01 6.97 -23.35
N GLY A 331 0.20 8.28 -23.14
CA GLY A 331 -0.89 9.24 -23.01
C GLY A 331 -1.59 9.22 -21.63
N GLN A 332 -0.94 8.64 -20.62
CA GLN A 332 -1.43 8.61 -19.23
C GLN A 332 -0.41 9.22 -18.29
N VAL A 333 -0.92 9.90 -17.26
CA VAL A 333 -0.13 10.35 -16.13
C VAL A 333 0.04 9.18 -15.16
N ILE A 334 1.26 8.87 -14.77
CA ILE A 334 1.58 7.80 -13.82
C ILE A 334 2.36 8.40 -12.67
N ILE A 335 1.92 8.13 -11.45
CA ILE A 335 2.56 8.63 -10.23
C ILE A 335 3.94 7.99 -10.05
N VAL A 336 4.91 8.80 -9.63
CA VAL A 336 6.21 8.34 -9.13
C VAL A 336 6.17 8.39 -7.61
N ASP A 337 6.42 7.28 -6.96
CA ASP A 337 6.50 7.24 -5.51
C ASP A 337 7.70 8.06 -5.01
N GLU A 338 7.45 9.01 -4.15
CA GLU A 338 8.45 9.96 -3.64
C GLU A 338 9.58 9.25 -2.86
N PHE A 339 9.27 8.08 -2.25
CA PHE A 339 10.22 7.34 -1.41
C PHE A 339 11.00 6.29 -2.17
N THR A 340 10.31 5.50 -2.98
CA THR A 340 10.92 4.40 -3.71
C THR A 340 11.36 4.79 -5.13
N GLY A 341 10.86 5.92 -5.64
CA GLY A 341 11.06 6.35 -7.02
C GLY A 341 10.38 5.43 -8.05
N ARG A 342 9.50 4.54 -7.60
CA ARG A 342 8.81 3.56 -8.47
C ARG A 342 7.58 4.14 -9.11
N LEU A 343 7.27 3.64 -10.32
CA LEU A 343 6.03 3.96 -11.00
C LEU A 343 4.86 3.23 -10.34
N MET A 344 3.86 3.98 -9.90
CA MET A 344 2.64 3.46 -9.29
C MET A 344 1.56 3.28 -10.34
N ILE A 345 1.67 2.23 -11.13
CA ILE A 345 0.70 1.93 -12.20
C ILE A 345 -0.67 1.62 -11.60
N GLY A 346 -1.72 2.25 -12.14
CA GLY A 346 -3.10 2.08 -11.68
C GLY A 346 -3.49 2.93 -10.47
N ARG A 347 -2.54 3.65 -9.83
CA ARG A 347 -2.84 4.63 -8.80
C ARG A 347 -3.06 6.02 -9.40
N ARG A 348 -3.94 6.79 -8.78
CA ARG A 348 -4.25 8.18 -9.16
C ARG A 348 -4.15 9.09 -7.94
N PHE A 349 -3.81 10.36 -8.15
CA PHE A 349 -3.92 11.38 -7.10
C PHE A 349 -5.39 11.66 -6.82
N ASN A 350 -5.72 11.89 -5.58
CA ASN A 350 -7.07 12.18 -5.11
C ASN A 350 -7.50 13.63 -5.36
N GLU A 351 -8.75 13.93 -5.07
CA GLU A 351 -9.31 15.29 -5.05
C GLU A 351 -9.19 16.04 -6.38
N GLY A 352 -9.30 15.36 -7.51
CA GLY A 352 -9.20 16.01 -8.82
C GLY A 352 -7.79 16.45 -9.24
N LEU A 353 -6.77 16.26 -8.38
CA LEU A 353 -5.39 16.62 -8.70
C LEU A 353 -4.85 15.83 -9.91
N HIS A 354 -5.25 14.56 -10.05
CA HIS A 354 -4.83 13.75 -11.19
C HIS A 354 -5.37 14.32 -12.49
N GLN A 355 -6.66 14.69 -12.52
CA GLN A 355 -7.32 15.35 -13.65
C GLN A 355 -6.68 16.71 -13.95
N ALA A 356 -6.30 17.46 -12.93
CA ALA A 356 -5.58 18.71 -13.10
C ALA A 356 -4.18 18.50 -13.72
N LEU A 357 -3.50 17.41 -13.39
CA LEU A 357 -2.22 17.02 -14.01
C LEU A 357 -2.43 16.52 -15.45
N GLU A 358 -3.48 15.76 -15.72
CA GLU A 358 -3.88 15.34 -17.07
C GLU A 358 -4.15 16.59 -17.96
N ALA A 359 -4.89 17.56 -17.44
CA ALA A 359 -5.14 18.84 -18.11
C ALA A 359 -3.83 19.63 -18.34
N LYS A 360 -2.96 19.71 -17.34
CA LYS A 360 -1.64 20.36 -17.41
C LYS A 360 -0.76 19.79 -18.51
N GLU A 361 -0.73 18.47 -18.67
CA GLU A 361 0.06 17.75 -19.68
C GLU A 361 -0.63 17.62 -21.04
N GLY A 362 -1.88 18.09 -21.15
CA GLY A 362 -2.66 18.05 -22.39
C GLY A 362 -3.02 16.62 -22.83
N VAL A 363 -3.03 15.68 -21.89
CA VAL A 363 -3.57 14.33 -22.13
C VAL A 363 -5.07 14.33 -21.87
N LYS A 364 -5.76 13.27 -22.32
CA LYS A 364 -7.21 13.16 -22.11
C LYS A 364 -7.51 13.16 -20.61
N VAL A 365 -8.34 14.11 -20.16
CA VAL A 365 -8.84 14.14 -18.78
C VAL A 365 -9.85 13.01 -18.60
N GLU A 366 -9.52 12.06 -17.73
CA GLU A 366 -10.41 10.94 -17.43
C GLU A 366 -11.47 11.38 -16.40
N ARG A 367 -12.57 10.60 -16.31
CA ARG A 367 -13.67 10.87 -15.37
C ARG A 367 -13.16 10.95 -13.93
N GLU A 368 -13.80 11.75 -13.12
CA GLU A 368 -13.59 11.69 -11.67
C GLU A 368 -13.97 10.30 -11.16
N ASN A 369 -13.21 9.82 -10.23
CA ASN A 369 -13.48 8.53 -9.62
C ASN A 369 -14.17 8.77 -8.28
N GLN A 370 -15.29 8.11 -8.06
CA GLN A 370 -15.93 8.06 -6.75
C GLN A 370 -15.23 7.04 -5.87
N THR A 371 -14.99 7.37 -4.60
CA THR A 371 -14.41 6.46 -3.63
C THR A 371 -15.43 5.43 -3.20
N LEU A 372 -15.23 4.17 -3.56
CA LEU A 372 -16.11 3.06 -3.17
C LEU A 372 -15.75 2.49 -1.80
N ALA A 373 -14.47 2.37 -1.51
CA ALA A 373 -13.96 1.87 -0.24
C ALA A 373 -12.57 2.41 0.02
N THR A 374 -12.25 2.68 1.28
CA THR A 374 -10.94 3.17 1.70
C THR A 374 -10.53 2.58 3.04
N ILE A 375 -9.22 2.38 3.24
CA ILE A 375 -8.63 2.04 4.53
C ILE A 375 -7.17 2.49 4.56
N THR A 376 -6.70 2.97 5.69
CA THR A 376 -5.27 3.23 5.91
C THR A 376 -4.53 1.93 6.22
N PHE A 377 -3.22 1.86 5.89
CA PHE A 377 -2.39 0.72 6.29
C PHE A 377 -2.37 0.56 7.82
N GLN A 378 -2.36 1.67 8.55
CA GLN A 378 -2.39 1.67 10.00
C GLN A 378 -3.60 0.89 10.52
N ASN A 379 -4.80 1.23 10.08
CA ASN A 379 -6.01 0.58 10.53
C ASN A 379 -6.14 -0.85 10.01
N TYR A 380 -5.67 -1.14 8.79
CA TYR A 380 -5.67 -2.50 8.28
C TYR A 380 -4.79 -3.46 9.12
N PHE A 381 -3.53 -3.08 9.39
CA PHE A 381 -2.62 -3.94 10.15
C PHE A 381 -2.96 -4.03 11.64
N ARG A 382 -3.62 -3.01 12.21
CA ARG A 382 -4.15 -3.07 13.59
C ARG A 382 -5.29 -4.07 13.78
N MET A 383 -5.90 -4.56 12.70
CA MET A 383 -6.95 -5.58 12.79
C MET A 383 -6.42 -7.01 13.00
N PHE A 384 -5.12 -7.24 12.81
CA PHE A 384 -4.54 -8.55 13.10
C PHE A 384 -4.49 -8.80 14.62
N ASP A 385 -4.91 -10.01 15.04
CA ASP A 385 -4.83 -10.42 16.46
C ASP A 385 -3.41 -10.32 16.99
N LYS A 386 -2.42 -10.61 16.13
CA LYS A 386 -0.99 -10.50 16.42
C LYS A 386 -0.24 -9.91 15.24
N LEU A 387 0.54 -8.88 15.50
CA LEU A 387 1.36 -8.20 14.52
C LEU A 387 2.82 -8.28 14.93
N ALA A 388 3.73 -8.54 13.99
CA ALA A 388 5.16 -8.50 14.17
C ALA A 388 5.84 -7.91 12.94
N GLY A 389 7.05 -7.38 13.10
CA GLY A 389 7.77 -6.80 11.99
C GLY A 389 9.28 -7.03 12.07
N MET A 390 9.93 -6.95 10.94
CA MET A 390 11.39 -7.02 10.86
C MET A 390 11.93 -5.98 9.88
N THR A 391 13.06 -5.37 10.23
CA THR A 391 13.81 -4.42 9.37
C THR A 391 15.21 -4.24 9.91
N GLY A 392 16.07 -3.54 9.18
CA GLY A 392 17.42 -3.16 9.65
C GLY A 392 17.47 -1.83 10.42
N THR A 393 16.38 -1.07 10.51
CA THR A 393 16.38 0.36 10.85
C THR A 393 15.15 0.86 11.60
N ALA A 394 14.53 0.05 12.46
CA ALA A 394 13.30 0.42 13.18
C ALA A 394 13.53 1.35 14.39
N LYS A 395 14.69 1.25 15.04
CA LYS A 395 14.95 1.87 16.36
C LYS A 395 14.80 3.39 16.35
N THR A 396 15.06 4.04 15.22
CA THR A 396 14.90 5.49 15.10
C THR A 396 13.45 5.93 15.23
N GLU A 397 12.49 5.07 14.88
CA GLU A 397 11.05 5.32 14.83
C GLU A 397 10.28 4.51 15.89
N GLU A 398 10.98 4.00 16.91
CA GLU A 398 10.37 3.17 17.97
C GLU A 398 9.18 3.83 18.65
N SER A 399 9.24 5.16 18.86
CA SER A 399 8.13 5.91 19.47
C SER A 399 6.87 5.90 18.59
N GLU A 400 7.02 5.94 17.27
CA GLU A 400 5.89 5.89 16.34
C GLU A 400 5.29 4.49 16.26
N PHE A 401 6.13 3.45 16.21
CA PHE A 401 5.66 2.06 16.25
C PHE A 401 4.88 1.76 17.53
N MET A 402 5.33 2.30 18.67
CA MET A 402 4.67 2.12 19.95
C MET A 402 3.34 2.90 20.02
N ASP A 403 3.33 4.16 19.57
CA ASP A 403 2.15 5.05 19.66
C ASP A 403 1.00 4.58 18.75
N ILE A 404 1.33 4.06 17.56
CA ILE A 404 0.33 3.73 16.52
C ILE A 404 -0.05 2.25 16.56
N TYR A 405 0.93 1.35 16.72
CA TYR A 405 0.74 -0.10 16.52
C TYR A 405 0.93 -0.93 17.79
N ASP A 406 1.30 -0.31 18.91
CA ASP A 406 1.69 -0.98 20.17
C ASP A 406 2.84 -1.98 19.96
N LEU A 407 3.77 -1.65 19.05
CA LEU A 407 4.91 -2.47 18.72
C LEU A 407 6.20 -1.87 19.28
N ASP A 408 6.90 -2.61 20.14
CA ASP A 408 8.24 -2.22 20.58
C ASP A 408 9.34 -2.83 19.69
N VAL A 409 10.50 -2.20 19.70
CA VAL A 409 11.65 -2.59 18.87
C VAL A 409 12.73 -3.26 19.71
N VAL A 410 13.12 -4.47 19.30
CA VAL A 410 14.23 -5.20 19.90
C VAL A 410 15.39 -5.31 18.91
N GLU A 411 16.51 -4.68 19.24
CA GLU A 411 17.73 -4.77 18.43
C GLU A 411 18.40 -6.12 18.64
N ILE A 412 18.52 -6.90 17.56
CA ILE A 412 19.19 -8.20 17.55
C ILE A 412 20.68 -8.00 17.20
N PRO A 413 21.62 -8.55 17.96
CA PRO A 413 23.02 -8.45 17.63
C PRO A 413 23.33 -9.15 16.29
N THR A 414 24.35 -8.66 15.59
CA THR A 414 24.84 -9.28 14.36
C THR A 414 25.54 -10.61 14.65
N ASN A 415 25.47 -11.56 13.72
CA ASN A 415 26.14 -12.85 13.84
C ASN A 415 27.68 -12.71 13.89
N ARG A 416 28.22 -11.79 13.08
CA ARG A 416 29.65 -11.41 13.12
C ARG A 416 29.74 -9.92 13.44
N PRO A 417 30.82 -9.46 14.11
CA PRO A 417 31.02 -8.05 14.37
C PRO A 417 31.02 -7.23 13.07
N MET A 418 30.31 -6.10 13.08
CA MET A 418 30.33 -5.16 11.97
C MET A 418 31.64 -4.37 12.01
N ILE A 419 32.42 -4.47 10.93
CA ILE A 419 33.74 -3.81 10.79
C ILE A 419 33.71 -2.65 9.78
N ARG A 420 32.51 -2.29 9.29
CA ARG A 420 32.32 -1.18 8.34
C ARG A 420 32.75 0.15 8.99
N GLU A 421 33.44 0.99 8.20
CA GLU A 421 33.83 2.32 8.60
C GLU A 421 32.83 3.37 8.11
N ASP A 422 32.16 4.06 9.04
CA ASP A 422 31.25 5.16 8.72
C ASP A 422 32.00 6.49 8.90
N CYS A 423 32.46 7.09 7.78
CA CYS A 423 33.20 8.37 7.77
C CYS A 423 32.29 9.55 8.15
N ASN A 424 32.90 10.65 8.63
CA ASN A 424 32.20 11.90 8.86
C ASN A 424 31.67 12.48 7.53
N ASP A 425 30.57 13.25 7.61
CA ASP A 425 30.01 13.96 6.47
C ASP A 425 30.99 15.03 5.96
N ALA A 426 31.13 15.10 4.65
CA ALA A 426 31.86 16.15 3.95
C ALA A 426 30.88 17.25 3.54
N VAL A 427 30.94 18.42 4.18
CA VAL A 427 29.98 19.51 3.95
C VAL A 427 30.58 20.62 3.11
N TYR A 428 29.88 21.02 2.07
CA TYR A 428 30.27 22.06 1.09
C TYR A 428 29.28 23.24 1.13
N THR A 429 29.77 24.41 0.72
CA THR A 429 28.92 25.61 0.61
C THR A 429 27.95 25.50 -0.56
N THR A 430 28.43 25.05 -1.71
CA THR A 430 27.66 24.97 -2.95
C THR A 430 27.42 23.53 -3.39
N GLU A 431 26.35 23.32 -4.13
CA GLU A 431 26.05 22.05 -4.72
C GLU A 431 27.08 21.65 -5.80
N GLU A 432 27.57 22.61 -6.58
CA GLU A 432 28.55 22.34 -7.62
C GLU A 432 29.89 21.88 -7.01
N GLY A 433 30.34 22.53 -5.92
CA GLY A 433 31.54 22.14 -5.17
C GLY A 433 31.41 20.71 -4.63
N LYS A 434 30.23 20.35 -4.07
CA LYS A 434 29.91 19.02 -3.62
C LYS A 434 30.04 17.97 -4.73
N PHE A 435 29.42 18.19 -5.90
CA PHE A 435 29.48 17.20 -7.00
C PHE A 435 30.90 17.10 -7.60
N ARG A 436 31.68 18.17 -7.64
CA ARG A 436 33.09 18.07 -8.02
C ARG A 436 33.87 17.16 -7.08
N ALA A 437 33.63 17.28 -5.79
CA ALA A 437 34.29 16.43 -4.80
C ALA A 437 33.83 14.95 -4.89
N VAL A 438 32.52 14.70 -5.06
CA VAL A 438 31.97 13.35 -5.29
C VAL A 438 32.65 12.70 -6.49
N VAL A 439 32.78 13.40 -7.61
CA VAL A 439 33.46 12.87 -8.80
C VAL A 439 34.92 12.55 -8.53
N ARG A 440 35.64 13.40 -7.80
CA ARG A 440 37.05 13.16 -7.40
C ARG A 440 37.18 11.89 -6.54
N GLU A 441 36.32 11.71 -5.56
CA GLU A 441 36.29 10.50 -4.72
C GLU A 441 36.05 9.25 -5.56
N ILE A 442 35.05 9.31 -6.45
CA ILE A 442 34.75 8.19 -7.37
C ILE A 442 35.94 7.85 -8.23
N GLU A 443 36.68 8.84 -8.79
CA GLU A 443 37.88 8.62 -9.57
C GLU A 443 38.99 7.95 -8.74
N GLN A 444 39.20 8.41 -7.52
CA GLN A 444 40.25 7.88 -6.63
C GLN A 444 39.96 6.44 -6.22
N VAL A 445 38.71 6.15 -5.79
CA VAL A 445 38.33 4.80 -5.33
C VAL A 445 38.24 3.84 -6.52
N HIS A 446 37.69 4.26 -7.66
CA HIS A 446 37.65 3.42 -8.87
C HIS A 446 39.03 3.05 -9.37
N ALA A 447 40.03 3.95 -9.26
CA ALA A 447 41.42 3.65 -9.64
C ALA A 447 42.06 2.54 -8.78
N THR A 448 41.57 2.27 -7.57
CA THR A 448 42.02 1.15 -6.74
C THR A 448 41.39 -0.19 -7.10
N GLY A 449 40.30 -0.17 -7.87
CA GLY A 449 39.51 -1.35 -8.20
C GLY A 449 38.35 -1.64 -7.22
N GLN A 450 38.23 -0.86 -6.15
CA GLN A 450 37.17 -1.02 -5.15
C GLN A 450 35.80 -0.70 -5.75
N PRO A 451 34.75 -1.55 -5.53
CA PRO A 451 33.40 -1.27 -5.99
C PRO A 451 32.75 -0.10 -5.26
N LEU A 452 31.97 0.69 -5.99
CA LEU A 452 31.30 1.89 -5.53
C LEU A 452 29.79 1.83 -5.73
N LEU A 453 29.05 2.20 -4.71
CA LEU A 453 27.62 2.47 -4.79
C LEU A 453 27.36 3.92 -4.42
N VAL A 454 26.83 4.70 -5.37
CA VAL A 454 26.53 6.11 -5.17
C VAL A 454 25.03 6.30 -5.05
N GLY A 455 24.56 6.71 -3.86
CA GLY A 455 23.17 7.02 -3.57
C GLY A 455 22.81 8.46 -3.91
N THR A 456 21.74 8.65 -4.69
CA THR A 456 21.18 9.98 -5.02
C THR A 456 19.71 10.03 -4.63
N ILE A 457 19.17 11.21 -4.31
CA ILE A 457 17.75 11.34 -3.89
C ILE A 457 16.77 11.51 -5.05
N SER A 458 17.23 11.87 -6.24
CA SER A 458 16.35 12.05 -7.39
C SER A 458 16.95 11.50 -8.69
N VAL A 459 16.06 11.24 -9.66
CA VAL A 459 16.44 10.81 -11.02
C VAL A 459 17.30 11.88 -11.69
N GLU A 460 16.94 13.14 -11.54
CA GLU A 460 17.66 14.29 -12.10
C GLU A 460 19.11 14.34 -11.60
N ARG A 461 19.30 14.15 -10.26
CA ARG A 461 20.65 14.10 -9.67
C ARG A 461 21.48 12.91 -10.17
N SER A 462 20.83 11.76 -10.35
CA SER A 462 21.49 10.57 -10.90
C SER A 462 21.94 10.78 -12.34
N GLU A 463 21.11 11.41 -13.17
CA GLU A 463 21.43 11.74 -14.56
C GLU A 463 22.52 12.81 -14.67
N TYR A 464 22.48 13.83 -13.80
CA TYR A 464 23.51 14.85 -13.71
C TYR A 464 24.88 14.25 -13.37
N LEU A 465 24.94 13.42 -12.31
CA LEU A 465 26.17 12.73 -11.93
C LEU A 465 26.66 11.77 -13.03
N SER A 466 25.75 11.05 -13.67
CA SER A 466 26.08 10.18 -14.80
C SER A 466 26.70 10.96 -15.95
N ALA A 467 26.18 12.15 -16.28
CA ALA A 467 26.77 13.02 -17.31
C ALA A 467 28.17 13.49 -16.94
N LEU A 468 28.44 13.79 -15.67
CA LEU A 468 29.77 14.18 -15.18
C LEU A 468 30.77 13.02 -15.31
N LEU A 469 30.37 11.79 -14.88
CA LEU A 469 31.22 10.60 -14.96
C LEU A 469 31.52 10.18 -16.41
N LYS A 470 30.55 10.30 -17.33
CA LYS A 470 30.74 10.06 -18.77
C LYS A 470 31.79 10.99 -19.35
N ARG A 471 31.80 12.28 -18.99
CA ARG A 471 32.81 13.25 -19.41
C ARG A 471 34.22 12.91 -18.92
N ARG A 472 34.32 12.21 -17.77
CA ARG A 472 35.58 11.72 -17.19
C ARG A 472 35.98 10.33 -17.69
N GLY A 473 35.14 9.67 -18.53
CA GLY A 473 35.40 8.35 -19.09
C GLY A 473 35.23 7.20 -18.09
N ILE A 474 34.59 7.42 -16.95
CA ILE A 474 34.34 6.39 -15.94
C ILE A 474 33.11 5.56 -16.37
N ARG A 475 33.35 4.26 -16.52
CA ARG A 475 32.29 3.31 -16.83
C ARG A 475 31.41 3.10 -15.58
N HIS A 476 30.09 3.26 -15.71
CA HIS A 476 29.17 3.12 -14.60
C HIS A 476 27.79 2.65 -15.08
N GLU A 477 27.02 2.07 -14.16
CA GLU A 477 25.61 1.70 -14.35
C GLU A 477 24.72 2.68 -13.57
N VAL A 478 23.57 3.03 -14.17
CA VAL A 478 22.60 3.95 -13.52
C VAL A 478 21.30 3.23 -13.27
N LEU A 479 20.84 3.29 -12.05
CA LEU A 479 19.67 2.66 -11.53
C LEU A 479 18.66 3.72 -11.10
N ASN A 480 17.63 3.91 -11.90
CA ASN A 480 16.56 4.87 -11.63
C ASN A 480 15.20 4.32 -12.06
N ALA A 481 14.12 5.03 -11.70
CA ALA A 481 12.74 4.63 -11.96
C ALA A 481 12.40 4.30 -13.43
N LYS A 482 13.24 4.68 -14.37
CA LYS A 482 13.04 4.42 -15.81
C LYS A 482 13.39 2.99 -16.23
N TYR A 483 14.11 2.20 -15.39
CA TYR A 483 14.67 0.90 -15.76
C TYR A 483 14.34 -0.22 -14.76
N HIS A 484 13.12 -0.31 -14.32
CA HIS A 484 12.63 -1.22 -13.28
C HIS A 484 12.98 -2.71 -13.52
N GLU A 485 12.83 -3.19 -14.74
CA GLU A 485 13.01 -4.61 -15.06
C GLU A 485 14.45 -5.10 -14.85
N LYS A 486 15.43 -4.19 -14.94
CA LYS A 486 16.86 -4.49 -14.78
C LYS A 486 17.40 -4.16 -13.38
N GLU A 487 16.56 -3.61 -12.53
CA GLU A 487 17.00 -3.11 -11.23
C GLU A 487 17.70 -4.18 -10.39
N ALA A 488 17.06 -5.33 -10.21
CA ALA A 488 17.59 -6.42 -9.40
C ALA A 488 18.91 -6.97 -9.95
N GLU A 489 19.03 -7.03 -11.29
CA GLU A 489 20.24 -7.51 -11.97
C GLU A 489 21.43 -6.56 -11.75
N ILE A 490 21.21 -5.25 -11.91
CA ILE A 490 22.26 -4.23 -11.75
C ILE A 490 22.73 -4.19 -10.30
N VAL A 491 21.80 -4.16 -9.34
CA VAL A 491 22.13 -4.13 -7.90
C VAL A 491 22.91 -5.37 -7.48
N ALA A 492 22.51 -6.55 -7.97
CA ALA A 492 23.18 -7.79 -7.64
C ALA A 492 24.65 -7.83 -8.09
N GLN A 493 25.01 -7.03 -9.11
CA GLN A 493 26.37 -6.93 -9.63
C GLN A 493 27.14 -5.71 -9.11
N ALA A 494 26.54 -4.87 -8.26
CA ALA A 494 27.17 -3.66 -7.74
C ALA A 494 28.42 -3.92 -6.87
N GLY A 495 28.56 -5.15 -6.35
CA GLY A 495 29.73 -5.58 -5.56
C GLY A 495 30.92 -6.12 -6.37
N LYS A 496 30.86 -6.10 -7.70
CA LYS A 496 31.95 -6.56 -8.57
C LYS A 496 33.16 -5.63 -8.55
N LEU A 497 34.32 -6.18 -8.80
CA LEU A 497 35.57 -5.43 -8.94
C LEU A 497 35.43 -4.33 -10.01
N ASN A 498 35.88 -3.12 -9.72
CA ASN A 498 35.82 -1.93 -10.60
C ASN A 498 34.39 -1.45 -10.93
N GLN A 499 33.34 -1.99 -10.30
CA GLN A 499 31.98 -1.58 -10.61
C GLN A 499 31.64 -0.24 -9.95
N VAL A 500 31.09 0.69 -10.73
CA VAL A 500 30.50 1.94 -10.23
C VAL A 500 29.00 1.90 -10.53
N THR A 501 28.18 1.99 -9.49
CA THR A 501 26.72 1.98 -9.61
C THR A 501 26.13 3.22 -8.99
N ILE A 502 25.37 4.00 -9.76
CA ILE A 502 24.57 5.13 -9.27
C ILE A 502 23.15 4.61 -9.05
N ALA A 503 22.63 4.71 -7.84
CA ALA A 503 21.28 4.30 -7.50
C ALA A 503 20.46 5.47 -6.97
N THR A 504 19.27 5.69 -7.51
CA THR A 504 18.30 6.58 -6.85
C THR A 504 17.72 5.90 -5.63
N ASN A 505 17.21 6.74 -4.74
CA ASN A 505 16.69 6.39 -3.44
C ASN A 505 16.02 5.01 -3.40
N MET A 506 16.47 4.16 -2.48
CA MET A 506 15.92 2.82 -2.23
C MET A 506 15.91 1.81 -3.39
N ALA A 507 16.42 2.14 -4.56
CA ALA A 507 16.53 1.19 -5.66
C ALA A 507 17.32 -0.06 -5.21
N GLY A 508 16.76 -1.25 -5.50
CA GLY A 508 17.31 -2.54 -5.06
C GLY A 508 17.08 -2.87 -3.59
N ARG A 509 16.11 -2.26 -2.90
CA ARG A 509 15.69 -2.69 -1.57
C ARG A 509 15.21 -4.14 -1.61
N GLY A 510 15.58 -4.95 -0.60
CA GLY A 510 15.29 -6.39 -0.59
C GLY A 510 16.21 -7.24 -1.47
N THR A 511 17.16 -6.62 -2.21
CA THR A 511 18.18 -7.34 -2.97
C THR A 511 19.54 -7.21 -2.28
N ASP A 512 20.22 -8.33 -2.05
CA ASP A 512 21.54 -8.34 -1.44
C ASP A 512 22.62 -8.01 -2.45
N ILE A 513 23.55 -7.12 -2.06
CA ILE A 513 24.78 -6.86 -2.81
C ILE A 513 25.86 -7.80 -2.26
N LEU A 514 26.26 -8.77 -3.09
CA LEU A 514 27.33 -9.68 -2.77
C LEU A 514 28.66 -9.14 -3.32
N LEU A 515 29.70 -9.12 -2.51
CA LEU A 515 31.04 -8.77 -2.95
C LEU A 515 31.52 -9.79 -3.99
N GLY A 516 32.14 -9.34 -5.08
CA GLY A 516 32.50 -10.17 -6.23
C GLY A 516 31.37 -10.44 -7.22
N GLY A 517 30.11 -10.04 -6.89
CA GLY A 517 28.93 -10.21 -7.74
C GLY A 517 28.07 -11.41 -7.35
N ASN A 518 26.89 -11.51 -7.95
CA ASN A 518 25.92 -12.59 -7.68
C ASN A 518 25.94 -13.64 -8.78
N PRO A 519 26.39 -14.90 -8.50
CA PRO A 519 26.47 -15.96 -9.49
C PRO A 519 25.10 -16.40 -10.03
N ASP A 520 24.00 -16.30 -9.25
CA ASP A 520 22.65 -16.66 -9.71
C ASP A 520 22.22 -15.77 -10.89
N PHE A 521 22.38 -14.44 -10.75
CA PHE A 521 22.04 -13.52 -11.84
C PHE A 521 22.91 -13.73 -13.10
N LEU A 522 24.19 -14.08 -12.92
CA LEU A 522 25.06 -14.38 -14.04
C LEU A 522 24.62 -15.66 -14.77
N ALA A 523 24.24 -16.70 -14.03
CA ALA A 523 23.72 -17.93 -14.58
C ALA A 523 22.39 -17.72 -15.33
N ARG A 524 21.45 -16.99 -14.78
CA ARG A 524 20.19 -16.61 -15.44
C ARG A 524 20.42 -15.84 -16.73
N ARG A 525 21.34 -14.87 -16.70
CA ARG A 525 21.71 -14.10 -17.89
C ARG A 525 22.31 -14.98 -18.98
N ALA A 526 23.15 -15.95 -18.62
CA ALA A 526 23.72 -16.90 -19.56
C ALA A 526 22.63 -17.78 -20.20
N LEU A 527 21.65 -18.27 -19.42
CA LEU A 527 20.52 -19.03 -19.94
C LEU A 527 19.66 -18.22 -20.93
N ARG A 528 19.42 -16.93 -20.64
CA ARG A 528 18.74 -16.02 -21.59
C ARG A 528 19.52 -15.88 -22.91
N GLN A 529 20.85 -15.78 -22.83
CA GLN A 529 21.71 -15.71 -24.01
C GLN A 529 21.73 -17.02 -24.81
N GLU A 530 21.52 -18.17 -24.16
CA GLU A 530 21.34 -19.47 -24.78
C GLU A 530 19.94 -19.64 -25.42
N GLY A 531 19.03 -18.67 -25.22
CA GLY A 531 17.71 -18.61 -25.86
C GLY A 531 16.60 -19.33 -25.11
N LEU A 532 16.78 -19.62 -23.80
CA LEU A 532 15.70 -20.16 -22.97
C LEU A 532 14.67 -19.08 -22.68
N ASP A 533 13.39 -19.45 -22.69
CA ASP A 533 12.28 -18.57 -22.34
C ASP A 533 12.30 -18.22 -20.84
N GLU A 534 11.82 -17.03 -20.51
CA GLU A 534 11.86 -16.52 -19.13
C GLU A 534 11.10 -17.43 -18.15
N SER A 535 9.97 -18.00 -18.58
CA SER A 535 9.20 -18.97 -17.79
C SER A 535 10.02 -20.22 -17.44
N LEU A 536 10.79 -20.74 -18.43
CA LEU A 536 11.63 -21.91 -18.23
C LEU A 536 12.85 -21.59 -17.34
N ILE A 537 13.39 -20.36 -17.42
CA ILE A 537 14.45 -19.89 -16.52
C ILE A 537 13.92 -19.76 -15.09
N GLU A 538 12.71 -19.23 -14.89
CA GLU A 538 12.09 -19.18 -13.57
C GLU A 538 11.88 -20.57 -12.98
N GLU A 539 11.43 -21.55 -13.78
CA GLU A 539 11.26 -22.93 -13.34
C GLU A 539 12.60 -23.64 -13.11
N ALA A 540 13.62 -23.37 -13.92
CA ALA A 540 14.96 -23.90 -13.78
C ALA A 540 15.65 -23.41 -12.50
N THR A 541 15.48 -22.14 -12.17
CA THR A 541 16.01 -21.52 -10.95
C THR A 541 15.07 -21.70 -9.76
N GLY A 542 13.81 -22.00 -10.03
CA GLY A 542 12.80 -22.32 -9.05
C GLY A 542 13.13 -23.60 -8.28
N HIS A 543 12.41 -23.75 -7.19
CA HIS A 543 12.66 -24.84 -6.26
C HIS A 543 11.46 -25.82 -6.17
N ALA A 544 10.45 -25.68 -7.06
CA ALA A 544 9.34 -26.60 -7.11
C ALA A 544 9.78 -28.00 -7.56
N GLU A 545 9.22 -29.07 -6.99
CA GLU A 545 9.42 -30.42 -7.49
C GLU A 545 8.73 -30.54 -8.86
N THR A 546 9.43 -31.10 -9.85
CA THR A 546 8.90 -31.28 -11.19
C THR A 546 9.48 -32.55 -11.81
N ASP A 547 8.65 -33.26 -12.57
CA ASP A 547 9.05 -34.41 -13.40
C ASP A 547 9.24 -34.02 -14.87
N ASP A 548 9.10 -32.74 -15.21
CA ASP A 548 9.26 -32.25 -16.57
C ASP A 548 10.76 -32.35 -17.01
N ALA A 549 10.99 -33.10 -18.05
CA ALA A 549 12.35 -33.37 -18.56
C ALA A 549 13.03 -32.09 -19.08
N GLU A 550 12.28 -31.12 -19.62
CA GLU A 550 12.81 -29.86 -20.13
C GLU A 550 13.27 -28.97 -18.97
N VAL A 551 12.47 -28.90 -17.93
CA VAL A 551 12.81 -28.17 -16.69
C VAL A 551 14.00 -28.80 -15.99
N LEU A 552 14.07 -30.14 -15.90
CA LEU A 552 15.20 -30.84 -15.29
C LEU A 552 16.49 -30.62 -16.07
N ALA A 553 16.44 -30.63 -17.42
CA ALA A 553 17.58 -30.30 -18.25
C ALA A 553 18.06 -28.86 -18.06
N ALA A 554 17.11 -27.89 -18.01
CA ALA A 554 17.39 -26.50 -17.73
C ALA A 554 18.01 -26.31 -16.35
N ARG A 555 17.54 -27.03 -15.31
CA ARG A 555 18.11 -27.03 -13.95
C ARG A 555 19.55 -27.54 -13.93
N SER A 556 19.83 -28.64 -14.62
CA SER A 556 21.17 -29.17 -14.72
C SER A 556 22.12 -28.16 -15.39
N ARG A 557 21.65 -27.53 -16.46
CA ARG A 557 22.40 -26.46 -17.14
C ARG A 557 22.66 -25.28 -16.24
N TYR A 558 21.62 -24.81 -15.52
CA TYR A 558 21.71 -23.73 -14.54
C TYR A 558 22.76 -24.06 -13.46
N GLN A 559 22.73 -25.27 -12.87
CA GLN A 559 23.67 -25.67 -11.83
C GLN A 559 25.14 -25.69 -12.33
N THR A 560 25.33 -26.09 -13.57
CA THR A 560 26.65 -26.07 -14.20
C THR A 560 27.18 -24.65 -14.36
N LEU A 561 26.35 -23.74 -14.87
CA LEU A 561 26.66 -22.32 -15.02
C LEU A 561 26.88 -21.65 -13.68
N TYR A 562 25.98 -21.90 -12.74
CA TYR A 562 26.05 -21.35 -11.38
C TYR A 562 27.36 -21.74 -10.67
N SER A 563 27.73 -23.01 -10.73
CA SER A 563 28.98 -23.51 -10.11
C SER A 563 30.21 -22.86 -10.73
N GLY A 564 30.21 -22.67 -12.05
CA GLY A 564 31.27 -21.97 -12.75
C GLY A 564 31.41 -20.51 -12.33
N PHE A 565 30.28 -19.76 -12.36
CA PHE A 565 30.26 -18.36 -11.95
C PHE A 565 30.55 -18.18 -10.46
N LYS A 566 30.12 -19.14 -9.61
CA LYS A 566 30.40 -19.08 -8.19
C LYS A 566 31.91 -19.14 -7.91
N ALA A 567 32.64 -20.00 -8.59
CA ALA A 567 34.09 -20.07 -8.42
C ALA A 567 34.80 -18.78 -8.86
N GLU A 568 34.27 -18.08 -9.85
CA GLU A 568 34.76 -16.75 -10.28
C GLU A 568 34.45 -15.68 -9.27
N THR A 569 33.16 -15.55 -8.87
CA THR A 569 32.72 -14.55 -7.90
C THR A 569 33.36 -14.72 -6.52
N ASP A 570 33.63 -15.97 -6.09
CA ASP A 570 34.34 -16.23 -4.82
C ASP A 570 35.78 -15.70 -4.84
N ARG A 571 36.48 -15.78 -5.99
CA ARG A 571 37.82 -15.17 -6.16
C ARG A 571 37.75 -13.65 -6.15
N GLU A 572 36.82 -13.08 -6.92
CA GLU A 572 36.63 -11.61 -6.92
C GLU A 572 36.22 -11.10 -5.53
N HIS A 573 35.42 -11.86 -4.76
CA HIS A 573 35.10 -11.54 -3.38
C HIS A 573 36.35 -11.33 -2.53
N ASP A 574 37.29 -12.28 -2.56
CA ASP A 574 38.53 -12.20 -1.80
C ASP A 574 39.41 -10.99 -2.20
N GLU A 575 39.37 -10.59 -3.46
CA GLU A 575 40.09 -9.41 -3.96
C GLU A 575 39.40 -8.12 -3.46
N VAL A 576 38.07 -8.03 -3.57
CA VAL A 576 37.28 -6.89 -3.12
C VAL A 576 37.38 -6.70 -1.60
N VAL A 577 37.42 -7.79 -0.84
CA VAL A 577 37.61 -7.73 0.62
C VAL A 577 38.97 -7.12 0.96
N LYS A 578 40.05 -7.47 0.23
CA LYS A 578 41.40 -6.89 0.43
C LYS A 578 41.45 -5.40 0.10
N LEU A 579 40.58 -4.94 -0.84
CA LEU A 579 40.48 -3.52 -1.23
C LEU A 579 39.62 -2.71 -0.24
N GLY A 580 39.02 -3.32 0.76
CA GLY A 580 38.20 -2.64 1.78
C GLY A 580 36.69 -2.83 1.57
N GLY A 581 36.26 -3.76 0.72
CA GLY A 581 34.84 -4.07 0.48
C GLY A 581 34.10 -3.03 -0.36
N LEU A 582 32.79 -2.92 -0.21
CA LEU A 582 31.96 -1.96 -0.93
C LEU A 582 32.09 -0.54 -0.31
N HIS A 583 32.43 0.45 -1.13
CA HIS A 583 32.40 1.85 -0.72
C HIS A 583 31.07 2.51 -1.12
N ILE A 584 30.44 3.20 -0.17
CA ILE A 584 29.15 3.88 -0.37
C ILE A 584 29.32 5.38 -0.28
N ILE A 585 28.87 6.09 -1.30
CA ILE A 585 28.80 7.54 -1.34
C ILE A 585 27.34 7.96 -1.32
N GLY A 586 26.91 8.72 -0.28
CA GLY A 586 25.63 9.42 -0.30
C GLY A 586 25.84 10.83 -0.82
N THR A 587 25.16 11.24 -1.89
CA THR A 587 25.33 12.60 -2.45
C THR A 587 24.56 13.66 -1.69
N GLU A 588 23.65 13.26 -0.82
CA GLU A 588 22.85 14.12 0.06
C GLU A 588 22.38 13.31 1.28
N ARG A 589 21.96 14.01 2.33
CA ARG A 589 21.25 13.40 3.44
C ARG A 589 19.74 13.35 3.14
N HIS A 590 19.12 12.22 3.45
CA HIS A 590 17.67 12.06 3.30
C HIS A 590 16.91 12.77 4.43
N GLU A 591 15.60 12.93 4.26
CA GLU A 591 14.72 13.52 5.28
C GLU A 591 14.68 12.68 6.58
N SER A 592 14.93 11.37 6.48
CA SER A 592 14.96 10.44 7.63
C SER A 592 16.35 9.80 7.76
N ARG A 593 16.87 9.78 8.99
CA ARG A 593 18.11 9.06 9.36
C ARG A 593 18.03 7.56 9.05
N ARG A 594 16.85 7.02 9.08
CA ARG A 594 16.57 5.62 8.78
C ARG A 594 16.97 5.28 7.33
N ILE A 595 16.61 6.11 6.38
CA ILE A 595 16.96 5.93 4.97
C ILE A 595 18.48 6.00 4.77
N ASP A 596 19.16 6.93 5.45
CA ASP A 596 20.63 7.00 5.44
C ASP A 596 21.25 5.71 5.99
N ASN A 597 20.71 5.17 7.08
CA ASN A 597 21.16 3.91 7.68
C ASN A 597 20.89 2.70 6.77
N GLN A 598 19.80 2.70 6.00
CA GLN A 598 19.53 1.66 5.00
C GLN A 598 20.54 1.71 3.84
N LEU A 599 20.92 2.92 3.40
CA LEU A 599 21.97 3.08 2.40
C LEU A 599 23.30 2.57 2.95
N ARG A 600 23.73 3.02 4.14
CA ARG A 600 24.94 2.52 4.81
C ARG A 600 24.92 1.00 5.00
N GLY A 601 23.78 0.43 5.33
CA GLY A 601 23.59 -1.00 5.56
C GLY A 601 23.76 -1.88 4.32
N ARG A 602 23.98 -1.29 3.15
CA ARG A 602 24.33 -2.06 1.94
C ARG A 602 25.79 -2.52 1.92
N ALA A 603 26.68 -1.94 2.73
CA ALA A 603 28.06 -2.36 2.94
C ALA A 603 28.26 -2.94 4.33
N GLY A 604 29.32 -3.72 4.51
CA GLY A 604 29.70 -4.28 5.81
C GLY A 604 28.76 -5.39 6.28
N ARG A 605 28.33 -6.29 5.42
CA ARG A 605 27.42 -7.40 5.71
C ARG A 605 28.18 -8.64 6.18
N GLN A 606 27.63 -9.39 7.12
CA GLN A 606 28.17 -10.68 7.61
C GLN A 606 29.67 -10.62 8.00
N GLY A 607 30.13 -9.46 8.47
CA GLY A 607 31.53 -9.24 8.89
C GLY A 607 32.47 -8.87 7.75
N ASP A 608 31.97 -8.60 6.54
CA ASP A 608 32.77 -8.06 5.45
C ASP A 608 33.15 -6.60 5.74
N PRO A 609 34.30 -6.13 5.23
CA PRO A 609 34.67 -4.72 5.28
C PRO A 609 33.76 -3.88 4.40
N GLY A 610 33.76 -2.60 4.62
CA GLY A 610 33.07 -1.60 3.82
C GLY A 610 33.31 -0.21 4.39
N SER A 611 33.01 0.81 3.60
CA SER A 611 33.10 2.19 4.04
C SER A 611 31.96 3.04 3.51
N THR A 612 31.58 4.08 4.26
CA THR A 612 30.49 4.96 3.84
C THR A 612 30.85 6.43 4.09
N ARG A 613 30.47 7.30 3.15
CA ARG A 613 30.65 8.75 3.29
C ARG A 613 29.46 9.50 2.68
N PHE A 614 29.00 10.53 3.38
CA PHE A 614 27.98 11.43 2.85
C PHE A 614 28.59 12.78 2.47
N TYR A 615 28.16 13.29 1.32
CA TYR A 615 28.49 14.60 0.79
C TYR A 615 27.27 15.49 0.86
N VAL A 616 27.34 16.60 1.56
CA VAL A 616 26.20 17.49 1.83
C VAL A 616 26.55 18.91 1.39
N SER A 617 25.58 19.63 0.86
CA SER A 617 25.68 21.06 0.56
C SER A 617 24.70 21.86 1.41
N LEU A 618 25.01 23.11 1.70
CA LEU A 618 24.07 24.06 2.31
C LEU A 618 22.88 24.38 1.39
N GLU A 619 23.03 24.16 0.10
CA GLU A 619 21.98 24.34 -0.90
C GLU A 619 21.06 23.15 -1.02
N ASP A 620 21.41 22.00 -0.42
CA ASP A 620 20.56 20.80 -0.41
C ASP A 620 19.19 21.09 0.27
N GLU A 621 18.12 20.46 -0.22
CA GLU A 621 16.75 20.76 0.20
C GLU A 621 16.54 20.63 1.72
N LEU A 622 17.12 19.60 2.34
CA LEU A 622 17.09 19.41 3.79
C LEU A 622 17.71 20.58 4.53
N MET A 623 18.86 21.07 4.04
CA MET A 623 19.60 22.17 4.66
C MET A 623 18.88 23.50 4.47
N ARG A 624 18.34 23.77 3.29
CA ARG A 624 17.54 24.96 2.99
C ARG A 624 16.29 25.07 3.85
N ARG A 625 15.59 23.94 4.08
CA ARG A 625 14.33 23.92 4.85
C ARG A 625 14.56 24.03 6.35
N PHE A 626 15.59 23.40 6.91
CA PHE A 626 15.69 23.16 8.35
C PHE A 626 17.06 23.51 8.98
N GLY A 627 18.08 23.84 8.22
CA GLY A 627 19.46 23.95 8.71
C GLY A 627 20.24 25.22 8.35
N ALA A 628 19.88 25.94 7.29
CA ALA A 628 20.73 26.99 6.73
C ALA A 628 21.00 28.16 7.69
N ASP A 629 19.99 28.66 8.40
CA ASP A 629 20.08 29.93 9.16
C ASP A 629 21.12 29.89 10.31
N ARG A 630 21.44 28.73 10.85
CA ARG A 630 22.41 28.59 11.96
C ARG A 630 23.82 28.20 11.50
N ILE A 631 23.93 27.60 10.33
CA ILE A 631 25.18 27.04 9.82
C ILE A 631 25.82 28.00 8.82
N SER A 632 25.03 28.75 8.01
CA SER A 632 25.55 29.69 7.01
C SER A 632 26.51 30.73 7.62
N GLY A 633 26.11 31.37 8.73
CA GLY A 633 26.97 32.35 9.42
C GLY A 633 28.23 31.75 10.06
N LEU A 634 28.25 30.43 10.33
CA LEU A 634 29.47 29.76 10.79
C LEU A 634 30.34 29.36 9.61
N MET A 635 29.73 28.94 8.49
CA MET A 635 30.42 28.50 7.28
C MET A 635 31.09 29.65 6.55
N GLU A 636 30.45 30.82 6.42
CA GLU A 636 31.04 32.03 5.85
C GLU A 636 32.31 32.49 6.58
N ARG A 637 32.41 32.15 7.89
CA ARG A 637 33.60 32.47 8.70
C ARG A 637 34.71 31.42 8.63
N LEU A 638 34.34 30.15 8.32
CA LEU A 638 35.25 29.01 8.39
C LEU A 638 35.81 28.59 7.04
N ASN A 639 35.15 28.85 5.94
CA ASN A 639 35.61 28.41 4.62
C ASN A 639 35.20 29.34 3.48
N PRO A 640 36.12 30.17 2.99
CA PRO A 640 35.89 30.99 1.80
C PRO A 640 36.11 30.25 0.47
N ASP A 641 36.57 28.97 0.49
CA ASP A 641 36.88 28.20 -0.72
C ASP A 641 35.87 27.06 -0.91
N ASP A 642 35.09 27.10 -2.01
CA ASP A 642 34.05 26.14 -2.35
C ASP A 642 34.56 24.70 -2.55
N ASP A 643 35.87 24.52 -2.73
CA ASP A 643 36.45 23.19 -3.03
C ASP A 643 36.96 22.43 -1.77
N MET A 644 36.95 23.08 -0.58
CA MET A 644 37.40 22.44 0.66
C MET A 644 36.21 21.95 1.51
N PRO A 645 36.15 20.68 1.90
CA PRO A 645 35.10 20.17 2.79
C PRO A 645 35.31 20.66 4.23
N ILE A 646 34.21 20.91 4.92
CA ILE A 646 34.21 21.04 6.37
C ILE A 646 33.82 19.71 6.98
N GLU A 647 34.77 19.02 7.56
CA GLU A 647 34.60 17.76 8.27
C GLU A 647 34.56 18.00 9.77
N ALA A 648 33.50 18.61 10.28
CA ALA A 648 33.38 18.88 11.70
C ALA A 648 32.22 18.06 12.29
N LYS A 649 32.48 17.28 13.36
CA LYS A 649 31.44 16.53 14.08
C LYS A 649 30.27 17.40 14.56
N ILE A 650 30.52 18.70 14.77
CA ILE A 650 29.48 19.67 15.14
C ILE A 650 28.48 19.85 14.01
N VAL A 651 28.95 19.91 12.76
CA VAL A 651 28.09 20.10 11.57
C VAL A 651 27.27 18.85 11.32
N THR A 652 27.88 17.66 11.36
CA THR A 652 27.14 16.38 11.28
C THR A 652 26.02 16.31 12.33
N LYS A 653 26.31 16.72 13.58
CA LYS A 653 25.29 16.75 14.63
C LYS A 653 24.15 17.75 14.37
N GLN A 654 24.43 18.88 13.74
CA GLN A 654 23.37 19.82 13.34
C GLN A 654 22.50 19.27 12.21
N ILE A 655 23.09 18.56 11.25
CA ILE A 655 22.33 17.85 10.20
C ILE A 655 21.42 16.79 10.83
N GLU A 656 21.92 15.97 11.75
CA GLU A 656 21.10 15.01 12.47
C GLU A 656 19.94 15.66 13.25
N ASN A 657 20.18 16.84 13.85
CA ASN A 657 19.12 17.57 14.53
C ASN A 657 18.07 18.15 13.53
N ALA A 658 18.48 18.53 12.34
CA ALA A 658 17.57 18.93 11.28
C ALA A 658 16.70 17.73 10.85
N GLN A 659 17.30 16.57 10.61
CA GLN A 659 16.57 15.33 10.29
C GLN A 659 15.57 14.97 11.39
N LYS A 660 15.96 15.03 12.66
CA LYS A 660 15.04 14.77 13.80
C LYS A 660 13.81 15.69 13.80
N ARG A 661 13.98 16.97 13.39
CA ARG A 661 12.84 17.89 13.28
C ARG A 661 11.91 17.52 12.13
N VAL A 662 12.49 17.10 11.00
CA VAL A 662 11.71 16.62 9.84
C VAL A 662 10.96 15.36 10.22
N GLU A 663 11.64 14.37 10.83
CA GLU A 663 11.04 13.14 11.32
C GLU A 663 9.86 13.42 12.26
N ALA A 664 10.05 14.32 13.25
CA ALA A 664 9.00 14.71 14.18
C ALA A 664 7.82 15.40 13.47
N ASN A 665 8.08 16.30 12.52
CA ASN A 665 7.02 16.95 11.75
C ASN A 665 6.24 15.94 10.88
N ASN A 666 6.95 15.02 10.24
CA ASN A 666 6.32 13.97 9.44
C ASN A 666 5.49 13.01 10.31
N PHE A 667 5.97 12.68 11.51
CA PHE A 667 5.23 11.90 12.49
C PHE A 667 3.92 12.59 12.89
N GLU A 668 3.97 13.89 13.24
CA GLU A 668 2.77 14.66 13.57
C GLU A 668 1.77 14.71 12.41
N ILE A 669 2.23 14.85 11.17
CA ILE A 669 1.36 14.80 9.99
C ILE A 669 0.67 13.44 9.90
N ARG A 670 1.42 12.32 10.01
CA ARG A 670 0.85 10.96 9.98
C ARG A 670 -0.12 10.72 11.13
N LYS A 671 0.23 11.18 12.33
CA LYS A 671 -0.62 11.09 13.52
C LYS A 671 -1.93 11.86 13.34
N ASN A 672 -1.88 13.05 12.74
CA ASN A 672 -3.08 13.80 12.42
C ASN A 672 -3.96 13.10 11.37
N VAL A 673 -3.37 12.57 10.32
CA VAL A 673 -4.11 11.77 9.32
C VAL A 673 -4.80 10.58 9.98
N LEU A 674 -4.09 9.87 10.86
CA LEU A 674 -4.65 8.73 11.60
C LEU A 674 -5.80 9.16 12.52
N ARG A 675 -5.69 10.29 13.24
CA ARG A 675 -6.77 10.79 14.11
C ARG A 675 -8.08 11.03 13.37
N TYR A 676 -8.01 11.52 12.13
CA TYR A 676 -9.20 11.65 11.27
C TYR A 676 -9.70 10.30 10.78
N ASP A 677 -8.79 9.41 10.36
CA ASP A 677 -9.18 8.08 9.86
C ASP A 677 -9.70 7.16 10.98
N ASP A 678 -9.26 7.34 12.23
CA ASP A 678 -9.78 6.59 13.37
C ASP A 678 -11.28 6.85 13.60
N VAL A 679 -11.79 8.05 13.28
CA VAL A 679 -13.23 8.35 13.32
C VAL A 679 -13.96 7.50 12.27
N MET A 680 -13.47 7.55 11.03
CA MET A 680 -14.01 6.72 9.94
C MET A 680 -13.86 5.23 10.22
N ASN A 681 -12.76 4.82 10.85
CA ASN A 681 -12.52 3.41 11.16
C ASN A 681 -13.53 2.83 12.14
N LYS A 682 -13.91 3.59 13.18
CA LYS A 682 -14.96 3.16 14.11
C LYS A 682 -16.30 2.95 13.40
N GLN A 683 -16.66 3.85 12.50
CA GLN A 683 -17.88 3.72 11.68
C GLN A 683 -17.77 2.53 10.72
N ARG A 684 -16.62 2.34 10.08
CA ARG A 684 -16.31 1.21 9.19
C ARG A 684 -16.44 -0.13 9.93
N GLU A 685 -15.89 -0.25 11.12
CA GLU A 685 -16.00 -1.46 11.96
C GLU A 685 -17.46 -1.83 12.26
N ILE A 686 -18.31 -0.84 12.55
CA ILE A 686 -19.73 -1.04 12.79
C ILE A 686 -20.42 -1.56 11.52
N ILE A 687 -20.25 -0.84 10.40
CA ILE A 687 -20.91 -1.18 9.13
C ILE A 687 -20.40 -2.51 8.58
N TYR A 688 -19.09 -2.72 8.51
CA TYR A 688 -18.51 -3.96 7.98
C TYR A 688 -18.78 -5.15 8.92
N GLY A 689 -18.82 -4.94 10.23
CA GLY A 689 -19.22 -5.96 11.19
C GLY A 689 -20.66 -6.40 11.03
N GLN A 690 -21.61 -5.47 10.85
CA GLN A 690 -23.01 -5.77 10.55
C GLN A 690 -23.13 -6.46 9.19
N ARG A 691 -22.50 -5.93 8.17
CA ARG A 691 -22.49 -6.49 6.82
C ARG A 691 -21.97 -7.92 6.78
N ARG A 692 -20.88 -8.20 7.51
CA ARG A 692 -20.31 -9.55 7.61
C ARG A 692 -21.26 -10.55 8.25
N ARG A 693 -21.99 -10.18 9.30
CA ARG A 693 -23.00 -11.04 9.93
C ARG A 693 -24.10 -11.42 8.94
N VAL A 694 -24.63 -10.44 8.21
CA VAL A 694 -25.63 -10.64 7.17
C VAL A 694 -25.10 -11.57 6.06
N LEU A 695 -23.86 -11.34 5.63
CA LEU A 695 -23.21 -12.14 4.58
C LEU A 695 -22.95 -13.59 5.02
N MET A 696 -22.67 -13.83 6.33
CA MET A 696 -22.48 -15.17 6.89
C MET A 696 -23.78 -15.95 7.11
N GLY A 697 -24.92 -15.38 6.73
CA GLY A 697 -26.22 -16.05 6.74
C GLY A 697 -27.03 -15.88 8.03
N GLU A 698 -26.75 -14.82 8.82
CA GLU A 698 -27.63 -14.45 9.92
C GLU A 698 -29.04 -14.14 9.39
N ASN A 699 -30.06 -14.63 10.08
CA ASN A 699 -31.44 -14.35 9.72
C ASN A 699 -31.78 -12.90 10.06
N VAL A 700 -31.91 -12.07 9.04
CA VAL A 700 -32.13 -10.62 9.18
C VAL A 700 -33.60 -10.21 9.26
N ARG A 701 -34.52 -11.16 9.20
CA ARG A 701 -35.98 -10.88 9.26
C ARG A 701 -36.37 -10.03 10.45
N GLY A 702 -35.92 -10.39 11.65
CA GLY A 702 -36.17 -9.61 12.86
C GLY A 702 -35.67 -8.18 12.75
N SER A 703 -34.42 -8.02 12.31
CA SER A 703 -33.81 -6.68 12.13
C SER A 703 -34.54 -5.83 11.10
N ILE A 704 -35.06 -6.43 10.01
CA ILE A 704 -35.82 -5.69 9.00
C ILE A 704 -37.20 -5.27 9.54
N LEU A 705 -37.85 -6.13 10.30
CA LEU A 705 -39.10 -5.76 10.95
C LEU A 705 -38.89 -4.65 12.00
N ASP A 706 -37.82 -4.71 12.76
CA ASP A 706 -37.44 -3.64 13.70
C ASP A 706 -37.15 -2.33 12.98
N MET A 707 -36.45 -2.37 11.82
CA MET A 707 -36.24 -1.20 10.98
C MET A 707 -37.56 -0.60 10.48
N LEU A 708 -38.45 -1.47 9.99
CA LEU A 708 -39.77 -1.08 9.52
C LEU A 708 -40.61 -0.44 10.65
N HIS A 709 -40.67 -1.05 11.83
CA HIS A 709 -41.39 -0.52 12.97
C HIS A 709 -40.81 0.81 13.45
N THR A 710 -39.50 0.93 13.51
CA THR A 710 -38.81 2.19 13.89
C THR A 710 -39.13 3.32 12.91
N THR A 711 -39.09 3.05 11.60
CA THR A 711 -39.47 4.01 10.56
C THR A 711 -40.92 4.45 10.68
N LEU A 712 -41.83 3.47 10.91
CA LEU A 712 -43.26 3.78 11.15
C LEU A 712 -43.49 4.59 12.43
N ASP A 713 -42.77 4.29 13.51
CA ASP A 713 -42.86 5.08 14.75
C ASP A 713 -42.42 6.52 14.51
N ALA A 714 -41.34 6.77 13.78
CA ALA A 714 -40.91 8.12 13.42
C ALA A 714 -41.95 8.87 12.58
N MET A 715 -42.59 8.16 11.61
CA MET A 715 -43.73 8.74 10.86
C MET A 715 -44.90 9.07 11.73
N ILE A 716 -45.29 8.15 12.63
CA ILE A 716 -46.41 8.38 13.56
C ILE A 716 -46.13 9.58 14.46
N ASP A 717 -44.95 9.65 15.04
CA ASP A 717 -44.56 10.76 15.92
C ASP A 717 -44.52 12.13 15.19
N SER A 718 -44.28 12.13 13.87
CA SER A 718 -44.30 13.33 13.00
C SER A 718 -45.74 13.83 12.73
N TYR A 719 -46.68 12.91 12.41
CA TYR A 719 -48.03 13.26 12.01
C TYR A 719 -49.06 13.21 13.17
N ALA A 720 -48.78 12.42 14.20
CA ALA A 720 -49.64 12.19 15.34
C ALA A 720 -48.87 12.26 16.66
N ASN A 721 -48.28 13.43 16.95
CA ASN A 721 -47.43 13.63 18.12
C ASN A 721 -48.19 13.29 19.43
N ALA A 722 -47.57 12.50 20.30
CA ALA A 722 -48.14 12.07 21.58
C ALA A 722 -48.50 13.24 22.54
N HIS A 723 -47.88 14.42 22.36
CA HIS A 723 -48.13 15.63 23.17
C HIS A 723 -49.20 16.54 22.58
N ALA A 724 -49.64 16.28 21.35
CA ALA A 724 -50.75 17.04 20.73
C ALA A 724 -52.10 16.40 21.02
N THR A 725 -53.21 17.16 20.89
CA THR A 725 -54.54 16.56 21.00
C THR A 725 -54.83 15.72 19.77
N ALA A 726 -55.63 14.63 19.95
CA ALA A 726 -55.96 13.75 18.84
C ALA A 726 -56.71 14.48 17.69
N ALA A 727 -57.27 15.64 17.96
CA ALA A 727 -57.92 16.50 16.96
C ALA A 727 -56.90 17.25 16.06
N ASP A 728 -55.66 17.36 16.49
CA ASP A 728 -54.58 18.02 15.76
C ASP A 728 -53.73 17.06 14.92
N TRP A 729 -54.07 15.76 14.97
CA TRP A 729 -53.35 14.74 14.23
C TRP A 729 -53.75 14.72 12.75
N ASP A 730 -52.76 14.69 11.85
CA ASP A 730 -53.01 14.52 10.40
C ASP A 730 -53.03 13.05 10.01
N LEU A 731 -54.11 12.34 10.41
CA LEU A 731 -54.27 10.92 10.14
C LEU A 731 -54.34 10.60 8.64
N LYS A 732 -54.80 11.56 7.82
CA LYS A 732 -54.88 11.38 6.38
C LYS A 732 -53.48 11.39 5.74
N ALA A 733 -52.61 12.30 6.15
CA ALA A 733 -51.21 12.33 5.69
C ALA A 733 -50.49 11.08 6.17
N LEU A 734 -50.65 10.69 7.43
CA LEU A 734 -50.07 9.45 7.96
C LEU A 734 -50.50 8.21 7.16
N SER A 735 -51.80 8.08 6.87
CA SER A 735 -52.35 6.97 6.10
C SER A 735 -51.74 6.89 4.69
N ASN A 736 -51.56 8.05 4.05
CA ASN A 736 -50.92 8.11 2.72
C ASN A 736 -49.44 7.75 2.78
N GLU A 737 -48.67 8.29 3.73
CA GLU A 737 -47.28 7.97 3.92
C GLU A 737 -47.05 6.49 4.22
N VAL A 738 -47.83 5.90 5.14
CA VAL A 738 -47.77 4.45 5.44
C VAL A 738 -48.09 3.62 4.20
N SER A 739 -49.09 4.05 3.41
CA SER A 739 -49.44 3.35 2.17
C SER A 739 -48.33 3.43 1.13
N ASP A 740 -47.61 4.55 1.01
CA ASP A 740 -46.50 4.74 0.08
C ASP A 740 -45.25 3.95 0.51
N LEU A 741 -44.99 3.88 1.81
CA LEU A 741 -43.91 3.06 2.35
C LEU A 741 -44.15 1.57 2.06
N LEU A 742 -45.34 1.06 2.37
CA LEU A 742 -45.71 -0.33 2.20
C LEU A 742 -46.11 -0.72 0.76
N PHE A 743 -46.03 0.24 -0.15
CA PHE A 743 -46.37 0.06 -1.56
C PHE A 743 -47.77 -0.52 -1.79
N VAL A 744 -48.76 -0.01 -1.03
CA VAL A 744 -50.18 -0.40 -1.14
C VAL A 744 -51.03 0.79 -1.65
N PRO A 745 -52.21 0.53 -2.25
CA PRO A 745 -53.08 1.61 -2.74
C PRO A 745 -53.51 2.55 -1.63
N ARG A 746 -53.24 3.84 -1.81
CA ARG A 746 -53.62 4.89 -0.84
C ARG A 746 -55.08 4.88 -0.54
N GLN A 747 -55.50 5.12 0.70
CA GLN A 747 -56.85 5.22 1.23
C GLN A 747 -57.73 3.97 1.10
N THR A 748 -57.43 3.01 0.23
CA THR A 748 -58.23 1.79 0.05
C THR A 748 -57.68 0.63 0.86
N ALA A 749 -56.38 0.48 1.00
CA ALA A 749 -55.76 -0.58 1.78
C ALA A 749 -55.67 -0.24 3.27
N PHE A 750 -55.39 1.03 3.57
CA PHE A 750 -55.27 1.52 4.95
C PHE A 750 -55.94 2.92 5.07
N PRO A 751 -57.28 2.99 5.20
CA PRO A 751 -58.03 4.22 5.23
C PRO A 751 -57.87 4.96 6.55
N GLU A 752 -58.00 6.30 6.49
CA GLU A 752 -57.95 7.20 7.65
C GLU A 752 -58.92 6.76 8.77
N THR A 753 -60.10 6.30 8.37
CA THR A 753 -61.14 5.80 9.34
C THR A 753 -60.68 4.62 10.18
N ALA A 754 -59.65 3.89 9.75
CA ALA A 754 -59.10 2.80 10.54
C ALA A 754 -58.19 3.28 11.69
N LEU A 755 -57.88 4.57 11.71
CA LEU A 755 -56.99 5.26 12.69
C LEU A 755 -57.78 6.18 13.63
N GLU A 756 -59.00 6.56 13.28
CA GLU A 756 -59.83 7.47 14.07
C GLU A 756 -60.16 6.91 15.45
N GLY A 757 -60.12 7.76 16.48
CA GLY A 757 -60.48 7.43 17.85
C GLY A 757 -59.48 6.54 18.62
N LEU A 758 -58.29 6.25 18.06
CA LEU A 758 -57.28 5.50 18.72
C LEU A 758 -56.40 6.39 19.63
N SER A 759 -55.90 5.80 20.72
CA SER A 759 -54.83 6.44 21.49
C SER A 759 -53.50 6.31 20.73
N HIS A 760 -52.49 7.12 21.02
CA HIS A 760 -51.17 7.08 20.38
C HIS A 760 -50.56 5.68 20.39
N ASP A 761 -50.58 4.95 21.53
CA ASP A 761 -50.07 3.57 21.62
C ASP A 761 -50.92 2.56 20.82
N ALA A 762 -52.26 2.78 20.79
CA ALA A 762 -53.14 1.95 19.98
C ALA A 762 -52.94 2.18 18.48
N LEU A 763 -52.65 3.45 18.11
CA LEU A 763 -52.25 3.85 16.75
C LEU A 763 -50.99 3.16 16.31
N LYS A 764 -49.91 3.19 17.09
CA LYS A 764 -48.66 2.47 16.83
C LYS A 764 -48.88 0.99 16.62
N LYS A 765 -49.58 0.33 17.53
CA LYS A 765 -49.92 -1.08 17.44
C LYS A 765 -50.73 -1.42 16.18
N ARG A 766 -51.68 -0.53 15.80
CA ARG A 766 -52.52 -0.75 14.60
C ARG A 766 -51.68 -0.65 13.32
N VAL A 767 -50.80 0.38 13.23
CA VAL A 767 -49.91 0.55 12.07
C VAL A 767 -48.91 -0.58 11.96
N HIS A 768 -48.29 -1.00 13.08
CA HIS A 768 -47.36 -2.13 13.09
C HIS A 768 -48.02 -3.45 12.63
N SER A 769 -49.22 -3.75 13.19
CA SER A 769 -49.96 -4.96 12.78
C SER A 769 -50.28 -4.94 11.28
N PHE A 770 -50.65 -3.80 10.73
CA PHE A 770 -50.92 -3.68 9.29
C PHE A 770 -49.64 -3.86 8.44
N ALA A 771 -48.53 -3.33 8.92
CA ALA A 771 -47.21 -3.50 8.25
C ALA A 771 -46.77 -4.97 8.28
N ASP A 772 -46.94 -5.67 9.40
CA ASP A 772 -46.63 -7.09 9.53
C ASP A 772 -47.46 -7.94 8.58
N ASP A 773 -48.76 -7.64 8.47
CA ASP A 773 -49.67 -8.31 7.52
C ASP A 773 -49.23 -8.07 6.05
N CYS A 774 -48.82 -6.86 5.71
CA CYS A 774 -48.25 -6.51 4.39
C CYS A 774 -46.96 -7.25 4.11
N TYR A 775 -46.06 -7.33 5.10
CA TYR A 775 -44.83 -8.07 4.99
C TYR A 775 -45.07 -9.58 4.78
N GLN A 776 -45.97 -10.20 5.52
CA GLN A 776 -46.34 -11.61 5.32
C GLN A 776 -46.92 -11.87 3.92
N LYS A 777 -47.77 -10.97 3.41
CA LYS A 777 -48.27 -11.05 2.04
C LYS A 777 -47.16 -10.95 1.01
N LYS A 778 -46.19 -10.08 1.22
CA LYS A 778 -45.03 -9.93 0.35
C LYS A 778 -44.14 -11.18 0.37
N GLU A 779 -43.93 -11.77 1.53
CA GLU A 779 -43.23 -13.05 1.68
C GLU A 779 -43.94 -14.20 0.90
N GLN A 780 -45.28 -14.27 0.97
CA GLN A 780 -46.09 -15.25 0.23
C GLN A 780 -46.00 -14.98 -1.31
N GLU A 781 -46.03 -13.73 -1.74
CA GLU A 781 -45.88 -13.32 -3.15
C GLU A 781 -44.57 -13.83 -3.72
N ILE A 782 -43.44 -13.47 -3.07
CA ILE A 782 -42.09 -13.86 -3.50
C ILE A 782 -41.93 -15.40 -3.51
N THR A 783 -42.45 -16.08 -2.48
CA THR A 783 -42.41 -17.55 -2.40
C THR A 783 -43.22 -18.18 -3.53
N SER A 784 -44.38 -17.63 -3.86
CA SER A 784 -45.25 -18.14 -4.95
C SER A 784 -44.61 -17.97 -6.33
N GLU A 785 -43.76 -16.94 -6.51
CA GLU A 785 -42.97 -16.71 -7.69
C GLU A 785 -41.72 -17.57 -7.78
N GLY A 786 -41.44 -18.37 -6.75
CA GLY A 786 -40.32 -19.29 -6.65
C GLY A 786 -39.01 -18.60 -6.19
N GLY A 787 -39.10 -17.45 -5.54
CA GLY A 787 -38.03 -16.76 -4.86
C GLY A 787 -37.88 -17.15 -3.40
N ASP A 788 -36.75 -16.83 -2.78
CA ASP A 788 -36.53 -16.96 -1.34
C ASP A 788 -36.51 -15.55 -0.72
N MET A 789 -37.49 -15.31 0.22
CA MET A 789 -37.56 -14.01 0.89
C MET A 789 -36.31 -13.71 1.71
N ARG A 790 -35.68 -14.71 2.31
CA ARG A 790 -34.43 -14.53 3.10
C ARG A 790 -33.31 -14.00 2.22
N GLU A 791 -33.21 -14.50 0.98
CA GLU A 791 -32.23 -14.01 0.02
C GLU A 791 -32.54 -12.58 -0.43
N VAL A 792 -33.81 -12.25 -0.65
CA VAL A 792 -34.24 -10.89 -1.00
C VAL A 792 -33.89 -9.90 0.13
N GLU A 793 -34.23 -10.23 1.37
CA GLU A 793 -33.89 -9.44 2.55
C GLU A 793 -32.39 -9.16 2.64
N ARG A 794 -31.59 -10.23 2.49
CA ARG A 794 -30.13 -10.15 2.53
C ARG A 794 -29.57 -9.22 1.43
N VAL A 795 -30.01 -9.41 0.19
CA VAL A 795 -29.52 -8.62 -0.95
C VAL A 795 -29.96 -7.16 -0.87
N VAL A 796 -31.22 -6.91 -0.48
CA VAL A 796 -31.72 -5.53 -0.30
C VAL A 796 -30.91 -4.82 0.76
N LEU A 797 -30.78 -5.42 1.95
CA LEU A 797 -30.05 -4.79 3.06
C LEU A 797 -28.58 -4.52 2.69
N LEU A 798 -27.87 -5.49 2.07
CA LEU A 798 -26.49 -5.28 1.67
C LEU A 798 -26.35 -4.14 0.65
N ARG A 799 -27.21 -4.09 -0.36
CA ARG A 799 -27.15 -3.03 -1.38
C ARG A 799 -27.46 -1.64 -0.81
N THR A 800 -28.46 -1.54 0.04
CA THR A 800 -28.83 -0.26 0.67
C THR A 800 -27.68 0.24 1.57
N VAL A 801 -27.10 -0.67 2.37
CA VAL A 801 -25.92 -0.34 3.19
C VAL A 801 -24.76 0.11 2.33
N ASP A 802 -24.44 -0.60 1.24
CA ASP A 802 -23.32 -0.27 0.36
C ASP A 802 -23.51 1.10 -0.31
N SER A 803 -24.71 1.42 -0.79
CA SER A 803 -25.01 2.72 -1.42
C SER A 803 -24.80 3.88 -0.45
N HIS A 804 -25.46 3.84 0.71
CA HIS A 804 -25.37 4.92 1.70
C HIS A 804 -23.98 5.02 2.33
N TRP A 805 -23.26 3.90 2.48
CA TRP A 805 -21.89 3.90 2.99
C TRP A 805 -20.93 4.59 2.02
N MET A 806 -21.07 4.36 0.70
CA MET A 806 -20.27 5.06 -0.31
C MET A 806 -20.54 6.58 -0.31
N GLU A 807 -21.82 6.97 -0.24
CA GLU A 807 -22.18 8.40 -0.14
C GLU A 807 -21.64 9.04 1.14
N HIS A 808 -21.67 8.29 2.26
CA HIS A 808 -21.14 8.77 3.54
C HIS A 808 -19.61 8.95 3.52
N ILE A 809 -18.86 8.05 2.87
CA ILE A 809 -17.41 8.20 2.70
C ILE A 809 -17.10 9.52 1.99
N ASP A 810 -17.79 9.81 0.89
CA ASP A 810 -17.57 11.04 0.12
C ASP A 810 -17.95 12.28 0.95
N ALA A 811 -19.08 12.26 1.66
CA ALA A 811 -19.50 13.35 2.52
C ALA A 811 -18.54 13.62 3.71
N MET A 812 -17.94 12.56 4.26
CA MET A 812 -16.92 12.69 5.31
C MET A 812 -15.59 13.23 4.77
N ASP A 813 -15.24 12.92 3.54
CA ASP A 813 -14.06 13.50 2.88
C ASP A 813 -14.29 15.00 2.60
N GLU A 814 -15.47 15.42 2.18
CA GLU A 814 -15.85 16.84 2.04
C GLU A 814 -15.80 17.57 3.38
N LEU A 815 -16.38 16.98 4.44
CA LEU A 815 -16.32 17.54 5.79
C LEU A 815 -14.87 17.76 6.24
N LYS A 816 -13.99 16.81 6.00
CA LYS A 816 -12.56 16.88 6.35
C LYS A 816 -11.85 18.06 5.69
N GLN A 817 -12.17 18.37 4.43
CA GLN A 817 -11.58 19.51 3.71
C GLN A 817 -12.00 20.85 4.33
N GLY A 818 -13.26 20.99 4.79
CA GLY A 818 -13.79 22.22 5.37
C GLY A 818 -13.50 22.43 6.85
N ILE A 819 -13.27 21.36 7.59
CA ILE A 819 -13.23 21.38 9.06
C ILE A 819 -12.06 22.19 9.63
N GLY A 820 -10.97 22.35 8.87
CA GLY A 820 -9.80 23.15 9.26
C GLY A 820 -10.13 24.60 9.60
N LEU A 821 -11.19 25.15 9.01
CA LEU A 821 -11.67 26.51 9.28
C LEU A 821 -12.21 26.66 10.71
N ARG A 822 -12.62 25.57 11.36
CA ARG A 822 -13.10 25.58 12.76
C ARG A 822 -12.00 25.98 13.75
N ALA A 823 -10.71 25.82 13.38
CA ALA A 823 -9.58 26.24 14.20
C ALA A 823 -9.59 27.77 14.46
N TYR A 824 -10.10 28.58 13.56
CA TYR A 824 -10.25 30.03 13.76
C TYR A 824 -11.26 30.37 14.89
N ALA A 825 -12.20 29.47 15.17
CA ALA A 825 -13.15 29.60 16.28
C ALA A 825 -12.62 28.97 17.58
N GLN A 826 -11.29 28.67 17.69
CA GLN A 826 -10.64 28.04 18.84
C GLN A 826 -11.21 26.66 19.19
N ARG A 827 -11.83 25.95 18.24
CA ARG A 827 -12.26 24.57 18.39
C ARG A 827 -11.19 23.64 17.80
N ASP A 828 -10.91 22.52 18.48
CA ASP A 828 -10.07 21.47 17.92
C ASP A 828 -10.77 20.89 16.69
N PRO A 829 -10.17 20.97 15.48
CA PRO A 829 -10.78 20.48 14.25
C PRO A 829 -11.13 18.99 14.30
N VAL A 830 -10.33 18.16 14.98
CA VAL A 830 -10.58 16.72 15.10
C VAL A 830 -11.81 16.45 15.97
N ASN A 831 -11.98 17.19 17.06
CA ASN A 831 -13.16 17.04 17.91
C ASN A 831 -14.43 17.50 17.17
N ALA A 832 -14.34 18.58 16.40
CA ALA A 832 -15.46 19.04 15.56
C ALA A 832 -15.79 17.99 14.48
N TYR A 833 -14.78 17.46 13.80
CA TYR A 833 -14.94 16.38 12.81
C TYR A 833 -15.60 15.14 13.42
N THR A 834 -15.19 14.78 14.64
CA THR A 834 -15.79 13.62 15.34
C THR A 834 -17.27 13.84 15.64
N ALA A 835 -17.64 15.03 16.13
CA ALA A 835 -19.03 15.32 16.48
C ALA A 835 -19.92 15.41 15.24
N GLU A 836 -19.53 16.22 14.23
CA GLU A 836 -20.28 16.39 12.99
C GLU A 836 -20.35 15.06 12.21
N GLY A 837 -19.25 14.29 12.16
CA GLY A 837 -19.21 12.97 11.52
C GLY A 837 -20.06 11.92 12.24
N PHE A 838 -20.28 12.03 13.54
CA PHE A 838 -21.18 11.16 14.27
C PHE A 838 -22.65 11.47 13.92
N ASP A 839 -23.01 12.75 13.87
CA ASP A 839 -24.36 13.18 13.46
C ASP A 839 -24.68 12.73 12.03
N MET A 840 -23.70 12.84 11.11
CA MET A 840 -23.83 12.36 9.73
C MET A 840 -23.98 10.84 9.66
N PHE A 841 -23.25 10.09 10.50
CA PHE A 841 -23.35 8.64 10.58
C PHE A 841 -24.73 8.18 11.07
N ASP A 842 -25.27 8.84 12.11
CA ASP A 842 -26.61 8.54 12.62
C ASP A 842 -27.67 8.82 11.55
N ALA A 843 -27.58 9.94 10.83
CA ALA A 843 -28.47 10.26 9.72
C ALA A 843 -28.39 9.21 8.60
N MET A 844 -27.19 8.72 8.26
CA MET A 844 -27.00 7.62 7.31
C MET A 844 -27.68 6.33 7.79
N VAL A 845 -27.53 5.97 9.07
CA VAL A 845 -28.15 4.76 9.63
C VAL A 845 -29.67 4.86 9.55
N GLU A 846 -30.23 6.03 9.82
CA GLU A 846 -31.70 6.29 9.65
C GLU A 846 -32.13 6.14 8.19
N ALA A 847 -31.37 6.71 7.25
CA ALA A 847 -31.65 6.57 5.83
C ALA A 847 -31.58 5.10 5.35
N ILE A 848 -30.62 4.32 5.84
CA ILE A 848 -30.54 2.87 5.57
C ILE A 848 -31.80 2.15 6.05
N ARG A 849 -32.29 2.47 7.25
CA ARG A 849 -33.53 1.86 7.81
C ARG A 849 -34.73 2.18 6.93
N GLU A 850 -34.93 3.45 6.59
CA GLU A 850 -36.04 3.88 5.78
C GLU A 850 -36.01 3.29 4.38
N GLU A 851 -34.85 3.34 3.70
CA GLU A 851 -34.74 2.83 2.34
C GLU A 851 -34.84 1.30 2.29
N THR A 852 -34.32 0.58 3.28
CA THR A 852 -34.49 -0.87 3.40
C THR A 852 -35.96 -1.24 3.55
N ALA A 853 -36.67 -0.55 4.47
CA ALA A 853 -38.11 -0.77 4.68
C ALA A 853 -38.90 -0.48 3.40
N ARG A 854 -38.61 0.60 2.68
CA ARG A 854 -39.26 0.99 1.44
C ARG A 854 -38.98 0.04 0.28
N THR A 855 -37.72 -0.39 0.15
CA THR A 855 -37.28 -1.22 -0.98
C THR A 855 -37.81 -2.64 -0.89
N ILE A 856 -37.93 -3.23 0.31
CA ILE A 856 -38.40 -4.60 0.51
C ILE A 856 -39.81 -4.84 -0.10
N PHE A 857 -40.69 -3.84 -0.03
CA PHE A 857 -42.04 -3.95 -0.59
C PHE A 857 -42.08 -3.72 -2.12
N ARG A 858 -41.07 -3.07 -2.71
CA ARG A 858 -41.01 -2.76 -4.13
C ARG A 858 -40.30 -3.80 -4.98
N VAL A 859 -39.52 -4.71 -4.37
CA VAL A 859 -38.84 -5.77 -5.07
C VAL A 859 -39.81 -6.75 -5.70
N SER A 860 -39.58 -7.11 -6.97
CA SER A 860 -40.29 -8.21 -7.67
C SER A 860 -39.27 -9.19 -8.24
N VAL A 861 -39.54 -10.48 -8.12
CA VAL A 861 -38.69 -11.55 -8.66
C VAL A 861 -39.06 -11.77 -10.14
N LYS A 862 -38.26 -11.25 -11.06
CA LYS A 862 -38.44 -11.58 -12.49
C LYS A 862 -37.70 -12.87 -12.80
N LYS A 863 -38.41 -13.94 -13.17
CA LYS A 863 -37.78 -15.12 -13.75
C LYS A 863 -37.04 -14.72 -15.04
N ARG A 864 -35.72 -14.68 -15.03
CA ARG A 864 -34.98 -14.67 -16.27
C ARG A 864 -35.30 -15.97 -17.00
N PRO A 865 -35.77 -15.93 -18.25
CA PRO A 865 -35.90 -17.15 -19.04
C PRO A 865 -34.52 -17.78 -19.10
N VAL A 866 -34.38 -18.96 -18.52
CA VAL A 866 -33.18 -19.78 -18.66
C VAL A 866 -33.06 -20.04 -20.15
N ARG A 867 -32.12 -19.35 -20.81
CA ARG A 867 -31.73 -19.67 -22.17
C ARG A 867 -31.11 -21.06 -22.06
N ARG A 868 -31.93 -22.10 -22.38
CA ARG A 868 -31.42 -23.46 -22.52
C ARG A 868 -30.38 -23.40 -23.61
N GLU A 869 -29.11 -23.41 -23.22
CA GLU A 869 -28.04 -23.78 -24.15
C GLU A 869 -28.40 -25.17 -24.63
N GLN A 870 -28.67 -25.29 -25.92
CA GLN A 870 -28.78 -26.59 -26.55
C GLN A 870 -27.43 -27.28 -26.35
N LEU A 871 -27.37 -28.20 -25.41
CA LEU A 871 -26.30 -29.17 -25.31
C LEU A 871 -26.22 -29.90 -26.65
N ALA A 872 -25.23 -29.60 -27.46
CA ALA A 872 -24.93 -30.36 -28.67
C ALA A 872 -24.76 -31.84 -28.26
N LYS A 873 -25.53 -32.70 -28.89
CA LYS A 873 -25.38 -34.15 -28.72
C LYS A 873 -23.96 -34.57 -29.04
N PRO A 874 -23.34 -35.43 -28.25
CA PRO A 874 -22.02 -35.94 -28.60
C PRO A 874 -22.16 -36.83 -29.82
N THR A 875 -21.47 -36.49 -30.91
CA THR A 875 -21.18 -37.37 -32.03
C THR A 875 -19.88 -38.10 -31.70
N ASP A 876 -20.01 -39.38 -31.39
CA ASP A 876 -18.87 -40.29 -31.32
C ASP A 876 -18.14 -40.36 -32.66
N THR A 877 -16.91 -39.91 -32.69
CA THR A 877 -15.87 -40.37 -33.63
C THR A 877 -14.47 -40.12 -33.02
N PRO A 878 -13.55 -41.06 -33.12
CA PRO A 878 -12.32 -41.03 -32.32
C PRO A 878 -11.31 -39.99 -32.81
N ALA A 879 -10.60 -39.41 -31.86
CA ALA A 879 -9.55 -38.42 -32.07
C ALA A 879 -8.27 -39.05 -32.56
N GLU A 880 -7.71 -38.51 -33.63
CA GLU A 880 -6.28 -38.54 -33.88
C GLU A 880 -5.82 -37.13 -34.24
N GLY A 881 -4.83 -36.64 -33.48
CA GLY A 881 -3.75 -35.83 -34.02
C GLY A 881 -3.91 -34.32 -34.11
N GLY A 882 -3.19 -33.59 -33.25
CA GLY A 882 -2.40 -32.46 -33.66
C GLY A 882 -3.12 -31.07 -33.59
N ASN A 883 -2.81 -30.29 -32.55
CA ASN A 883 -3.02 -28.86 -32.49
C ASN A 883 -2.37 -28.12 -33.66
N LYS A 884 -3.18 -27.62 -34.61
CA LYS A 884 -2.76 -26.58 -35.56
C LYS A 884 -3.40 -25.23 -35.12
N PRO A 885 -2.66 -24.14 -35.15
CA PRO A 885 -3.21 -22.83 -34.79
C PRO A 885 -4.31 -22.41 -35.78
N VAL A 886 -5.43 -21.92 -35.23
CA VAL A 886 -6.56 -21.39 -35.98
C VAL A 886 -6.08 -20.18 -36.80
N ARG A 887 -5.97 -20.33 -38.14
CA ARG A 887 -5.76 -19.23 -39.06
C ARG A 887 -7.01 -18.35 -39.08
N LYS A 888 -6.89 -17.11 -38.58
CA LYS A 888 -7.92 -16.08 -38.77
C LYS A 888 -8.16 -15.87 -40.26
N ASP A 889 -9.43 -15.84 -40.65
CA ASP A 889 -9.87 -15.63 -42.02
C ASP A 889 -9.28 -14.32 -42.62
N PRO A 890 -8.49 -14.36 -43.68
CA PRO A 890 -7.87 -13.17 -44.24
C PRO A 890 -8.88 -12.16 -44.80
N ARG A 891 -10.17 -12.52 -44.94
CA ARG A 891 -11.23 -11.64 -45.47
C ARG A 891 -11.77 -10.65 -44.46
N ALA A 892 -11.49 -10.83 -43.16
CA ALA A 892 -11.98 -9.96 -42.09
C ALA A 892 -11.20 -8.63 -41.93
N GLN A 893 -10.09 -8.44 -42.63
CA GLN A 893 -9.21 -7.26 -42.50
C GLN A 893 -9.09 -6.39 -43.75
N ILE A 894 -9.94 -6.59 -44.79
CA ILE A 894 -9.83 -5.83 -46.02
C ILE A 894 -10.63 -4.54 -45.91
N GLY A 895 -9.93 -3.42 -45.90
CA GLY A 895 -10.54 -2.08 -45.93
C GLY A 895 -11.25 -1.78 -47.23
N ARG A 896 -12.30 -0.92 -47.19
CA ARG A 896 -13.10 -0.56 -48.36
C ARG A 896 -12.30 -0.06 -49.58
N ASN A 897 -11.12 0.49 -49.35
CA ASN A 897 -10.24 1.07 -50.37
C ASN A 897 -9.09 0.18 -50.81
N ASP A 898 -8.93 -1.00 -50.20
CA ASP A 898 -7.84 -1.94 -50.52
C ASP A 898 -8.06 -2.68 -51.85
N PRO A 899 -7.03 -3.19 -52.51
CA PRO A 899 -7.14 -4.00 -53.69
C PRO A 899 -8.01 -5.24 -53.47
N CYS A 900 -8.92 -5.54 -54.38
CA CYS A 900 -9.82 -6.66 -54.19
C CYS A 900 -9.07 -8.01 -54.27
N PRO A 901 -9.27 -8.92 -53.33
CA PRO A 901 -8.55 -10.21 -53.28
C PRO A 901 -8.91 -11.16 -54.42
N CYS A 902 -9.92 -10.83 -55.25
CA CYS A 902 -10.25 -11.62 -56.44
C CYS A 902 -9.29 -11.44 -57.63
N GLY A 903 -8.26 -10.59 -57.48
CA GLY A 903 -7.24 -10.39 -58.54
C GLY A 903 -7.68 -9.43 -59.68
N SER A 904 -8.83 -8.75 -59.54
CA SER A 904 -9.38 -7.86 -60.58
C SER A 904 -8.69 -6.50 -60.73
N GLY A 905 -7.74 -6.15 -59.88
CA GLY A 905 -7.05 -4.86 -59.85
C GLY A 905 -7.92 -3.68 -59.38
N LYS A 906 -9.19 -3.90 -59.03
CA LYS A 906 -10.12 -2.87 -58.56
C LYS A 906 -10.15 -2.82 -57.03
N LYS A 907 -10.47 -1.63 -56.45
CA LYS A 907 -10.68 -1.47 -55.01
C LYS A 907 -11.85 -2.35 -54.53
N TYR A 908 -11.76 -2.91 -53.34
CA TYR A 908 -12.73 -3.84 -52.77
C TYR A 908 -14.17 -3.33 -52.84
N LYS A 909 -14.43 -2.03 -52.54
CA LYS A 909 -15.75 -1.38 -52.65
C LYS A 909 -16.32 -1.32 -54.06
N ASN A 910 -15.48 -1.42 -55.10
CA ASN A 910 -15.89 -1.36 -56.49
C ASN A 910 -15.88 -2.74 -57.15
N CYS A 911 -15.68 -3.83 -56.43
CA CYS A 911 -15.63 -5.19 -56.89
C CYS A 911 -16.46 -6.14 -56.04
N CYS A 912 -15.85 -7.03 -55.27
CA CYS A 912 -16.55 -8.01 -54.44
C CYS A 912 -17.23 -7.41 -53.18
N GLY A 913 -16.90 -6.17 -52.81
CA GLY A 913 -17.54 -5.39 -51.76
C GLY A 913 -18.63 -4.41 -52.23
N LYS A 914 -19.09 -4.53 -53.49
CA LYS A 914 -20.15 -3.66 -54.06
C LYS A 914 -21.50 -4.19 -53.59
N GLY A 915 -22.03 -3.59 -52.54
CA GLY A 915 -23.33 -3.98 -51.96
C GLY A 915 -23.28 -4.47 -50.49
N LYS A 916 -22.08 -4.42 -49.87
CA LYS A 916 -21.90 -4.63 -48.44
C LYS A 916 -21.58 -3.35 -47.72
#